data_8b2e28424b537f691a1f5dce7f3d7c45
#
_entry.id   8b2e28424b537f691a1f5dce7f3d7c45
#
_cell.length_a   1.000
_cell.length_b   1.000
_cell.length_c   1.000
_cell.angle_alpha   90.00
_cell.angle_beta   90.00
_cell.angle_gamma   90.00
#
_symmetry.space_group_name_H-M   'P 1'
#
loop_
_entity.id
_entity.type
_entity.pdbx_description
1 polymer ?
#
loop_
_entity_poly.entity_id
_entity_poly.type
_entity_poly.pdbx_seq_one_letter_code
_entity_poly.pdbx_strand_id
1 'polypeptide(L)'
;PTDRDCRVNQPFIGASGQVLFDALKKCNLSRNHVYMTYAIKRQVISASQAKLQGIKTPVVSKQEFDTYKNVLLTEISYLPNCKYILALGSYAIKILTGNDSVMHWRGSVIDVSIAGRDYKVICGYNPTLVALDPKLEIVFRMDMNKLSRILEGKFQLANIYAEINPSFKDAMSYIADVRYSSRPFAYDIETMGNETACVGLAISENHGMCINFRTQGTNRFSTREELVIRRALQTLFSTPEGKSVAQNANFDNYWLWYKDRIQVSQTWFDTMLAHHLLYPPLPHSLGFIVSQYTDDPYYKDEGKLWKAEGEIDDFWRYNVKDCCYTLIAQRRMLVELEEQDLSKFFFDHVMKLQPHLTRMTVGGLLCDTQLKETITDELTRTVGEAKELCQVAAQKATGRADYAFNPASPKQCGKLFFEDLKLVGRGNSTNKENRERMYKHSRTNSDSRAVITNIDSYLRDAKFLSTYASATIDPDDRFRCEYKQTGVINAPGRLSSSAVMWGSGLNLQNIPERAKPMFIADEGYEFSYFDAAQIEARFVAMLANIPQWKAQFEMARVNPGSYDAHCALASVMWNIPYENVPKEDFVVDPVTGLSSHTLRFTAKRCRHGLNYRMAYDRLATTANLSMNDAQIAYNLYHRTTPEIKDWWRTTIERAKRDRKITTPFGRRWILMERWDEDALDSIIAFVPQSMAGDHIASVIYKCERDVRWPRDARIVLNIHDALIAINRPADGPLVRALMRSYAEEPIDFGDDSIIVPADFKVSKPGEDGIHRWSTLGKLKERPELLSVT
;
A
#
# COMPACT_ATOMS: atom_id res chain seq x y z
N PRO A 1 26.73 -7.87 -21.67
CA PRO A 1 27.63 -6.75 -22.00
C PRO A 1 26.84 -5.56 -22.54
N THR A 2 27.33 -4.34 -22.31
CA THR A 2 26.83 -3.11 -22.93
C THR A 2 27.54 -2.85 -24.24
N ASP A 3 27.01 -1.96 -25.10
CA ASP A 3 27.71 -1.55 -26.34
C ASP A 3 29.16 -1.10 -26.11
N ARG A 4 29.40 -0.37 -25.02
CA ARG A 4 30.72 0.11 -24.65
C ARG A 4 31.66 -1.00 -24.26
N ASP A 5 31.15 -1.98 -23.49
CA ASP A 5 31.92 -3.18 -23.11
C ASP A 5 32.34 -4.00 -24.34
N CYS A 6 31.40 -4.15 -25.29
CA CYS A 6 31.68 -4.87 -26.53
C CYS A 6 32.73 -4.16 -27.44
N ARG A 7 32.65 -2.80 -27.53
CA ARG A 7 33.60 -2.03 -28.37
C ARG A 7 35.04 -2.07 -27.83
N VAL A 8 35.20 -2.10 -26.51
CA VAL A 8 36.53 -2.08 -25.84
C VAL A 8 37.00 -3.48 -25.50
N ASN A 9 36.14 -4.48 -25.65
CA ASN A 9 36.37 -5.88 -25.24
C ASN A 9 36.77 -6.01 -23.76
N GLN A 10 36.18 -5.21 -22.91
CA GLN A 10 36.37 -5.26 -21.45
C GLN A 10 35.03 -5.21 -20.74
N PRO A 11 34.81 -6.08 -19.73
CA PRO A 11 33.58 -6.06 -18.94
C PRO A 11 33.55 -4.86 -17.97
N PHE A 12 32.35 -4.29 -17.76
CA PHE A 12 32.06 -3.29 -16.74
C PHE A 12 32.89 -2.00 -16.80
N ILE A 13 33.02 -1.40 -18.00
CA ILE A 13 33.76 -0.12 -18.19
C ILE A 13 32.85 1.13 -18.18
N GLY A 14 31.52 0.98 -18.14
CA GLY A 14 30.53 2.06 -18.11
C GLY A 14 30.02 2.36 -16.71
N ALA A 15 28.83 3.04 -16.62
CA ALA A 15 28.15 3.35 -15.36
C ALA A 15 27.87 2.12 -14.48
N SER A 16 27.56 0.98 -15.09
CA SER A 16 27.39 -0.29 -14.37
C SER A 16 28.70 -0.77 -13.71
N GLY A 17 29.84 -0.52 -14.34
CA GLY A 17 31.15 -0.77 -13.77
C GLY A 17 31.44 0.10 -12.55
N GLN A 18 31.10 1.38 -12.60
CA GLN A 18 31.27 2.28 -11.47
C GLN A 18 30.51 1.79 -10.23
N VAL A 19 29.22 1.43 -10.39
CA VAL A 19 28.39 0.85 -9.32
C VAL A 19 29.05 -0.40 -8.71
N LEU A 20 29.54 -1.31 -9.58
CA LEU A 20 30.19 -2.54 -9.11
C LEU A 20 31.50 -2.26 -8.36
N PHE A 21 32.36 -1.38 -8.91
CA PHE A 21 33.64 -1.08 -8.28
C PHE A 21 33.51 -0.28 -6.98
N ASP A 22 32.54 0.61 -6.89
CA ASP A 22 32.24 1.32 -5.63
C ASP A 22 31.79 0.32 -4.53
N ALA A 23 31.03 -0.70 -4.89
CA ALA A 23 30.65 -1.75 -3.97
C ALA A 23 31.81 -2.68 -3.59
N LEU A 24 32.64 -3.12 -4.56
CA LEU A 24 33.85 -3.94 -4.31
C LEU A 24 34.86 -3.22 -3.46
N LYS A 25 35.07 -1.91 -3.66
CA LYS A 25 35.97 -1.10 -2.84
C LYS A 25 35.60 -1.13 -1.36
N LYS A 26 34.30 -1.17 -1.02
CA LYS A 26 33.85 -1.34 0.36
C LYS A 26 34.18 -2.70 0.96
N CYS A 27 34.40 -3.72 0.12
CA CYS A 27 34.87 -5.03 0.51
C CYS A 27 36.42 -5.13 0.46
N ASN A 28 37.13 -4.01 0.35
CA ASN A 28 38.60 -3.94 0.15
C ASN A 28 39.08 -4.67 -1.12
N LEU A 29 38.25 -4.76 -2.13
CA LEU A 29 38.55 -5.38 -3.42
C LEU A 29 38.65 -4.32 -4.53
N SER A 30 39.58 -4.55 -5.46
CA SER A 30 39.75 -3.76 -6.67
C SER A 30 39.59 -4.63 -7.90
N ARG A 31 39.55 -4.02 -9.11
CA ARG A 31 39.50 -4.72 -10.38
C ARG A 31 40.59 -5.79 -10.53
N ASN A 32 41.76 -5.59 -9.98
CA ASN A 32 42.91 -6.50 -10.08
C ASN A 32 42.77 -7.73 -9.18
N HIS A 33 41.84 -7.72 -8.20
CA HIS A 33 41.61 -8.86 -7.31
C HIS A 33 40.52 -9.80 -7.81
N VAL A 34 39.84 -9.46 -8.93
CA VAL A 34 38.68 -10.20 -9.40
C VAL A 34 38.81 -10.56 -10.91
N TYR A 35 38.47 -11.77 -11.26
CA TYR A 35 38.23 -12.16 -12.65
C TYR A 35 36.80 -11.76 -13.03
N MET A 36 36.61 -11.09 -14.19
CA MET A 36 35.33 -10.59 -14.63
C MET A 36 34.96 -11.16 -15.98
N THR A 37 33.75 -11.70 -16.08
CA THR A 37 33.21 -12.23 -17.31
C THR A 37 31.70 -12.02 -17.40
N TYR A 38 31.10 -12.35 -18.53
CA TYR A 38 29.66 -12.34 -18.75
C TYR A 38 29.10 -13.74 -18.89
N ALA A 39 27.94 -13.97 -18.24
CA ALA A 39 27.21 -15.24 -18.38
C ALA A 39 26.75 -15.46 -19.84
N ILE A 40 26.31 -14.42 -20.53
CA ILE A 40 25.97 -14.41 -21.95
C ILE A 40 27.01 -13.55 -22.67
N LYS A 41 27.75 -14.12 -23.61
CA LYS A 41 28.90 -13.48 -24.26
C LYS A 41 28.54 -12.51 -25.40
N ARG A 42 27.26 -12.27 -25.65
CA ARG A 42 26.75 -11.24 -26.56
C ARG A 42 25.86 -10.23 -25.87
N GLN A 43 25.61 -9.12 -26.53
CA GLN A 43 24.63 -8.15 -26.05
C GLN A 43 23.23 -8.76 -26.13
N VAL A 44 22.46 -8.58 -25.04
CA VAL A 44 21.04 -8.92 -24.94
C VAL A 44 20.28 -7.63 -24.81
N ILE A 45 19.46 -7.31 -25.80
CA ILE A 45 18.62 -6.10 -25.80
C ILE A 45 17.40 -6.33 -24.90
N SER A 46 17.07 -5.36 -24.07
CA SER A 46 15.85 -5.44 -23.22
C SER A 46 14.57 -5.43 -24.07
N ALA A 47 13.49 -6.04 -23.57
CA ALA A 47 12.20 -6.08 -24.27
C ALA A 47 11.65 -4.67 -24.61
N SER A 48 11.91 -3.67 -23.76
CA SER A 48 11.54 -2.27 -24.00
C SER A 48 12.37 -1.63 -25.12
N GLN A 49 13.67 -1.88 -25.15
CA GLN A 49 14.55 -1.38 -26.22
C GLN A 49 14.23 -2.06 -27.56
N ALA A 50 13.99 -3.37 -27.55
CA ALA A 50 13.60 -4.11 -28.74
C ALA A 50 12.29 -3.58 -29.34
N LYS A 51 11.30 -3.29 -28.49
CA LYS A 51 10.01 -2.69 -28.89
C LYS A 51 10.17 -1.30 -29.49
N LEU A 52 11.04 -0.45 -28.91
CA LEU A 52 11.37 0.88 -29.45
C LEU A 52 12.06 0.81 -30.83
N GLN A 53 12.85 -0.23 -31.06
CA GLN A 53 13.61 -0.44 -32.30
C GLN A 53 12.85 -1.28 -33.33
N GLY A 54 11.61 -1.72 -33.04
CA GLY A 54 10.83 -2.60 -33.92
C GLY A 54 11.43 -4.01 -34.10
N ILE A 55 12.35 -4.41 -33.22
CA ILE A 55 13.05 -5.69 -33.26
C ILE A 55 12.28 -6.68 -32.37
N LYS A 56 11.95 -7.87 -32.88
CA LYS A 56 11.50 -8.97 -32.02
C LYS A 56 12.62 -9.24 -31.02
N THR A 57 12.34 -9.13 -29.72
CA THR A 57 13.30 -9.29 -28.62
C THR A 57 14.19 -10.51 -28.90
N PRO A 58 15.52 -10.40 -29.00
CA PRO A 58 16.38 -11.55 -29.11
C PRO A 58 16.43 -12.24 -27.75
N VAL A 59 15.40 -13.05 -27.47
CA VAL A 59 15.41 -13.98 -26.35
C VAL A 59 16.57 -14.92 -26.57
N VAL A 60 17.38 -15.12 -25.53
CA VAL A 60 18.42 -16.15 -25.56
C VAL A 60 17.72 -17.51 -25.75
N SER A 61 17.92 -18.18 -26.86
CA SER A 61 17.30 -19.48 -27.11
C SER A 61 17.83 -20.52 -26.11
N LYS A 62 17.10 -21.62 -25.92
CA LYS A 62 17.52 -22.68 -25.01
C LYS A 62 18.90 -23.26 -25.45
N GLN A 63 19.09 -23.51 -26.73
CA GLN A 63 20.36 -24.01 -27.26
C GLN A 63 21.53 -23.03 -27.05
N GLU A 64 21.27 -21.75 -27.25
CA GLU A 64 22.26 -20.69 -27.02
C GLU A 64 22.58 -20.55 -25.51
N PHE A 65 21.57 -20.65 -24.64
CA PHE A 65 21.73 -20.65 -23.19
C PHE A 65 22.61 -21.82 -22.73
N ASP A 66 22.34 -23.04 -23.21
CA ASP A 66 23.11 -24.23 -22.88
C ASP A 66 24.57 -24.10 -23.36
N THR A 67 24.78 -23.53 -24.55
CA THR A 67 26.12 -23.24 -25.07
C THR A 67 26.90 -22.31 -24.17
N TYR A 68 26.32 -21.16 -23.80
CA TYR A 68 26.97 -20.19 -22.89
C TYR A 68 27.15 -20.73 -21.46
N LYS A 69 26.21 -21.57 -20.99
CA LYS A 69 26.39 -22.30 -19.73
C LYS A 69 27.67 -23.12 -19.73
N ASN A 70 27.87 -23.96 -20.76
CA ASN A 70 29.05 -24.80 -20.86
C ASN A 70 30.34 -23.98 -20.98
N VAL A 71 30.34 -22.90 -21.77
CA VAL A 71 31.47 -21.97 -21.88
C VAL A 71 31.81 -21.36 -20.52
N LEU A 72 30.80 -20.84 -19.77
CA LEU A 72 31.05 -20.23 -18.48
C LEU A 72 31.56 -21.22 -17.43
N LEU A 73 30.99 -22.43 -17.37
CA LEU A 73 31.43 -23.46 -16.40
C LEU A 73 32.87 -23.93 -16.72
N THR A 74 33.22 -24.06 -17.99
CA THR A 74 34.57 -24.35 -18.41
C THR A 74 35.53 -23.21 -18.02
N GLU A 75 35.17 -21.96 -18.29
CA GLU A 75 35.98 -20.78 -17.93
C GLU A 75 36.26 -20.74 -16.40
N ILE A 76 35.23 -20.99 -15.57
CA ILE A 76 35.39 -21.06 -14.11
C ILE A 76 36.33 -22.19 -13.69
N SER A 77 36.28 -23.35 -14.32
CA SER A 77 37.13 -24.48 -13.99
C SER A 77 38.63 -24.23 -14.18
N TYR A 78 38.99 -23.25 -15.04
CA TYR A 78 40.39 -22.82 -15.23
C TYR A 78 40.87 -21.79 -14.18
N LEU A 79 40.04 -21.38 -13.23
CA LEU A 79 40.42 -20.42 -12.16
C LEU A 79 40.79 -21.16 -10.86
N PRO A 80 42.08 -21.53 -10.65
CA PRO A 80 42.45 -22.46 -9.59
C PRO A 80 42.23 -21.89 -8.17
N ASN A 81 42.30 -20.57 -8.01
CA ASN A 81 42.21 -19.88 -6.72
C ASN A 81 40.84 -19.27 -6.46
N CYS A 82 39.88 -19.43 -7.38
CA CYS A 82 38.53 -18.91 -7.20
C CYS A 82 37.75 -19.76 -6.19
N LYS A 83 37.24 -19.14 -5.14
CA LYS A 83 36.37 -19.77 -4.13
C LYS A 83 35.00 -19.14 -4.08
N TYR A 84 34.89 -17.88 -4.50
CA TYR A 84 33.67 -17.06 -4.42
C TYR A 84 33.30 -16.54 -5.79
N ILE A 85 32.02 -16.63 -6.14
CA ILE A 85 31.49 -16.16 -7.42
C ILE A 85 30.37 -15.17 -7.16
N LEU A 86 30.47 -13.96 -7.68
CA LEU A 86 29.37 -13.00 -7.70
C LEU A 86 28.51 -13.24 -8.96
N ALA A 87 27.32 -13.82 -8.78
CA ALA A 87 26.34 -14.04 -9.82
C ALA A 87 25.40 -12.83 -9.94
N LEU A 88 25.71 -11.91 -10.85
CA LEU A 88 25.03 -10.63 -10.99
C LEU A 88 24.00 -10.64 -12.14
N GLY A 89 22.71 -10.78 -11.80
CA GLY A 89 21.59 -10.80 -12.73
C GLY A 89 21.08 -12.21 -13.07
N SER A 90 19.89 -12.28 -13.70
CA SER A 90 19.12 -13.52 -13.89
C SER A 90 19.86 -14.63 -14.62
N TYR A 91 20.57 -14.31 -15.70
CA TYR A 91 21.30 -15.34 -16.46
C TYR A 91 22.47 -15.94 -15.67
N ALA A 92 23.21 -15.11 -14.92
CA ALA A 92 24.32 -15.59 -14.11
C ALA A 92 23.80 -16.48 -12.95
N ILE A 93 22.76 -16.05 -12.26
CA ILE A 93 22.12 -16.83 -11.20
C ILE A 93 21.60 -18.16 -11.74
N LYS A 94 20.85 -18.13 -12.85
CA LYS A 94 20.26 -19.34 -13.44
C LYS A 94 21.33 -20.35 -13.90
N ILE A 95 22.38 -19.87 -14.53
CA ILE A 95 23.45 -20.77 -15.01
C ILE A 95 24.18 -21.45 -13.85
N LEU A 96 24.47 -20.69 -12.78
CA LEU A 96 25.32 -21.18 -11.69
C LEU A 96 24.51 -21.95 -10.62
N THR A 97 23.28 -21.56 -10.36
CA THR A 97 22.49 -22.11 -9.24
C THR A 97 21.23 -22.87 -9.67
N GLY A 98 20.83 -22.74 -10.94
CA GLY A 98 19.53 -23.28 -11.42
C GLY A 98 18.32 -22.40 -11.12
N ASN A 99 18.46 -21.35 -10.34
CA ASN A 99 17.36 -20.51 -9.86
C ASN A 99 17.04 -19.37 -10.83
N ASP A 100 15.75 -19.04 -11.03
CA ASP A 100 15.32 -18.10 -12.06
C ASP A 100 15.14 -16.64 -11.59
N SER A 101 14.68 -16.40 -10.36
CA SER A 101 14.24 -15.07 -9.91
C SER A 101 15.34 -14.31 -9.18
N VAL A 102 15.87 -13.24 -9.81
CA VAL A 102 16.82 -12.33 -9.12
C VAL A 102 16.18 -11.69 -7.89
N MET A 103 14.89 -11.30 -7.96
CA MET A 103 14.20 -10.65 -6.83
C MET A 103 14.15 -11.54 -5.60
N HIS A 104 14.02 -12.84 -5.76
CA HIS A 104 13.98 -13.78 -4.65
C HIS A 104 15.39 -14.14 -4.18
N TRP A 105 16.25 -14.51 -5.11
CA TRP A 105 17.56 -15.10 -4.78
C TRP A 105 18.68 -14.09 -4.53
N ARG A 106 18.49 -12.80 -4.84
CA ARG A 106 19.49 -11.78 -4.48
C ARG A 106 19.79 -11.81 -2.98
N GLY A 107 21.04 -11.56 -2.62
CA GLY A 107 21.49 -11.65 -1.24
C GLY A 107 21.66 -13.08 -0.70
N SER A 108 21.32 -14.12 -1.48
CA SER A 108 21.57 -15.51 -1.10
C SER A 108 23.01 -15.90 -1.40
N VAL A 109 23.59 -16.73 -0.53
CA VAL A 109 24.87 -17.39 -0.72
C VAL A 109 24.61 -18.89 -0.85
N ILE A 110 24.95 -19.45 -2.01
CA ILE A 110 24.60 -20.83 -2.37
C ILE A 110 25.88 -21.61 -2.64
N ASP A 111 26.01 -22.77 -2.01
CA ASP A 111 27.12 -23.69 -2.28
C ASP A 111 26.84 -24.47 -3.59
N VAL A 112 27.77 -24.40 -4.54
CA VAL A 112 27.64 -25.00 -5.86
C VAL A 112 28.93 -25.75 -6.19
N SER A 113 28.83 -27.01 -6.68
CA SER A 113 29.95 -27.77 -7.16
C SER A 113 30.07 -27.66 -8.67
N ILE A 114 31.22 -27.21 -9.19
CA ILE A 114 31.52 -27.06 -10.61
C ILE A 114 32.81 -27.84 -10.89
N ALA A 115 32.75 -28.83 -11.77
CA ALA A 115 33.90 -29.68 -12.16
C ALA A 115 34.64 -30.28 -10.94
N GLY A 116 33.88 -30.69 -9.89
CA GLY A 116 34.43 -31.31 -8.69
C GLY A 116 35.05 -30.34 -7.67
N ARG A 117 34.85 -29.04 -7.84
CA ARG A 117 35.26 -28.00 -6.87
C ARG A 117 34.06 -27.27 -6.35
N ASP A 118 34.09 -26.94 -5.06
CA ASP A 118 33.00 -26.21 -4.38
C ASP A 118 33.25 -24.70 -4.38
N TYR A 119 32.20 -23.98 -4.71
CA TYR A 119 32.17 -22.52 -4.79
C TYR A 119 31.01 -21.97 -3.95
N LYS A 120 31.21 -20.83 -3.31
CA LYS A 120 30.10 -20.04 -2.76
C LYS A 120 29.68 -19.00 -3.80
N VAL A 121 28.45 -19.13 -4.25
CA VAL A 121 27.85 -18.22 -5.25
C VAL A 121 26.99 -17.19 -4.53
N ILE A 122 27.41 -15.93 -4.58
CA ILE A 122 26.66 -14.79 -4.02
C ILE A 122 25.80 -14.18 -5.11
N CYS A 123 24.49 -14.23 -4.94
CA CYS A 123 23.51 -13.75 -5.91
C CYS A 123 23.23 -12.25 -5.71
N GLY A 124 23.18 -11.48 -6.80
CA GLY A 124 22.88 -10.05 -6.74
C GLY A 124 22.24 -9.50 -8.00
N TYR A 125 21.79 -8.24 -7.91
CA TYR A 125 21.25 -7.52 -9.06
C TYR A 125 22.33 -7.26 -10.13
N ASN A 126 21.90 -7.20 -11.39
CA ASN A 126 22.77 -6.72 -12.47
C ASN A 126 23.11 -5.22 -12.22
N PRO A 127 24.40 -4.84 -12.15
CA PRO A 127 24.81 -3.45 -11.91
C PRO A 127 24.24 -2.44 -12.92
N THR A 128 23.87 -2.87 -14.13
CA THR A 128 23.16 -2.01 -15.08
C THR A 128 21.76 -1.60 -14.58
N LEU A 129 21.02 -2.52 -13.97
CA LEU A 129 19.72 -2.18 -13.36
C LEU A 129 19.90 -1.25 -12.16
N VAL A 130 20.92 -1.50 -11.35
CA VAL A 130 21.25 -0.65 -10.20
C VAL A 130 21.58 0.78 -10.63
N ALA A 131 22.36 0.94 -11.71
CA ALA A 131 22.66 2.27 -12.28
C ALA A 131 21.41 2.99 -12.84
N LEU A 132 20.36 2.23 -13.21
CA LEU A 132 19.10 2.76 -13.72
C LEU A 132 18.09 3.09 -12.63
N ASP A 133 18.12 2.40 -11.50
CA ASP A 133 17.20 2.60 -10.37
C ASP A 133 17.96 2.79 -9.05
N PRO A 134 18.04 4.02 -8.51
CA PRO A 134 18.75 4.32 -7.27
C PRO A 134 18.27 3.53 -6.05
N LYS A 135 17.01 3.07 -6.02
CA LYS A 135 16.48 2.22 -4.92
C LYS A 135 17.25 0.91 -4.82
N LEU A 136 17.64 0.35 -5.96
CA LEU A 136 18.41 -0.89 -6.01
C LEU A 136 19.86 -0.74 -5.54
N GLU A 137 20.39 0.49 -5.48
CA GLU A 137 21.78 0.72 -5.00
C GLU A 137 21.94 0.34 -3.53
N ILE A 138 20.96 0.69 -2.68
CA ILE A 138 20.99 0.33 -1.25
C ILE A 138 20.91 -1.19 -1.10
N VAL A 139 19.98 -1.80 -1.82
CA VAL A 139 19.79 -3.26 -1.80
C VAL A 139 21.06 -3.97 -2.31
N PHE A 140 21.65 -3.50 -3.39
CA PHE A 140 22.89 -4.04 -3.93
C PHE A 140 24.05 -3.92 -2.94
N ARG A 141 24.15 -2.81 -2.23
CA ARG A 141 25.14 -2.63 -1.15
C ARG A 141 24.94 -3.63 0.00
N MET A 142 23.68 -3.89 0.39
CA MET A 142 23.36 -4.90 1.41
C MET A 142 23.79 -6.30 0.96
N ASP A 143 23.55 -6.67 -0.31
CA ASP A 143 23.98 -7.95 -0.87
C ASP A 143 25.51 -8.07 -0.87
N MET A 144 26.22 -6.99 -1.22
CA MET A 144 27.67 -6.94 -1.25
C MET A 144 28.30 -6.99 0.17
N ASN A 145 27.60 -6.51 1.20
CA ASN A 145 28.06 -6.66 2.58
C ASN A 145 28.22 -8.14 3.00
N LYS A 146 27.42 -9.05 2.42
CA LYS A 146 27.59 -10.49 2.66
C LYS A 146 28.92 -11.01 2.15
N LEU A 147 29.37 -10.51 0.98
CA LEU A 147 30.73 -10.81 0.51
C LEU A 147 31.79 -10.35 1.51
N SER A 148 31.68 -9.13 2.04
CA SER A 148 32.59 -8.63 3.07
C SER A 148 32.60 -9.54 4.30
N ARG A 149 31.43 -9.94 4.79
CA ARG A 149 31.27 -10.85 5.93
C ARG A 149 31.90 -12.23 5.68
N ILE A 150 31.77 -12.76 4.45
CA ILE A 150 32.42 -14.02 4.07
C ILE A 150 33.96 -13.87 4.12
N LEU A 151 34.49 -12.79 3.54
CA LEU A 151 35.92 -12.53 3.48
C LEU A 151 36.52 -12.28 4.89
N GLU A 152 35.74 -11.70 5.80
CA GLU A 152 36.11 -11.46 7.19
C GLU A 152 35.86 -12.67 8.11
N GLY A 153 35.34 -13.79 7.60
CA GLY A 153 35.04 -14.99 8.41
C GLY A 153 33.82 -14.79 9.34
N LYS A 154 32.97 -13.78 9.12
CA LYS A 154 31.82 -13.44 9.96
C LYS A 154 30.48 -13.96 9.39
N PHE A 155 30.52 -14.65 8.29
CA PHE A 155 29.32 -15.24 7.67
C PHE A 155 28.82 -16.41 8.50
N GLN A 156 27.56 -16.35 8.92
CA GLN A 156 26.96 -17.36 9.79
C GLN A 156 25.48 -17.57 9.47
N LEU A 157 25.10 -18.84 9.22
CA LEU A 157 23.70 -19.26 9.06
C LEU A 157 23.03 -19.41 10.43
N ALA A 158 21.71 -19.22 10.46
CA ALA A 158 20.92 -19.25 11.70
C ALA A 158 20.81 -20.64 12.35
N ASN A 159 20.99 -21.74 11.59
CA ASN A 159 20.93 -23.13 12.08
C ASN A 159 19.69 -23.41 12.96
N ILE A 160 18.50 -23.21 12.37
CA ILE A 160 17.20 -23.32 13.06
C ILE A 160 16.86 -24.78 13.31
N TYR A 161 16.60 -25.13 14.58
CA TYR A 161 16.03 -26.39 15.02
C TYR A 161 14.51 -26.24 15.17
N ALA A 162 13.73 -27.04 14.41
CA ALA A 162 12.28 -27.00 14.40
C ALA A 162 11.72 -28.24 15.14
N GLU A 163 11.02 -28.02 16.24
CA GLU A 163 10.17 -29.04 16.83
C GLU A 163 8.86 -29.09 16.09
N ILE A 164 8.58 -30.23 15.45
CA ILE A 164 7.36 -30.48 14.68
C ILE A 164 6.64 -31.70 15.23
N ASN A 165 5.36 -31.81 14.95
CA ASN A 165 4.54 -32.95 15.40
C ASN A 165 4.57 -33.20 16.92
N PRO A 166 4.45 -32.17 17.79
CA PRO A 166 4.55 -32.34 19.23
C PRO A 166 3.42 -33.23 19.77
N SER A 167 3.66 -33.91 20.89
CA SER A 167 2.59 -34.50 21.66
C SER A 167 1.73 -33.40 22.31
N PHE A 168 0.51 -33.74 22.75
CA PHE A 168 -0.33 -32.79 23.50
C PHE A 168 0.42 -32.21 24.72
N LYS A 169 1.13 -33.08 25.46
CA LYS A 169 1.93 -32.65 26.62
C LYS A 169 3.02 -31.66 26.24
N ASP A 170 3.77 -31.90 25.16
CA ASP A 170 4.87 -31.07 24.74
C ASP A 170 4.34 -29.70 24.23
N ALA A 171 3.23 -29.73 23.46
CA ALA A 171 2.59 -28.50 23.02
C ALA A 171 2.13 -27.62 24.20
N MET A 172 1.50 -28.21 25.20
CA MET A 172 1.05 -27.49 26.39
C MET A 172 2.21 -26.97 27.24
N SER A 173 3.30 -27.76 27.38
CA SER A 173 4.51 -27.34 28.09
C SER A 173 5.15 -26.14 27.38
N TYR A 174 5.31 -26.22 26.05
CA TYR A 174 5.94 -25.15 25.30
C TYR A 174 5.10 -23.84 25.31
N ILE A 175 3.77 -23.92 25.21
CA ILE A 175 2.89 -22.73 25.36
C ILE A 175 3.09 -22.11 26.77
N ALA A 176 3.20 -22.93 27.81
CA ALA A 176 3.47 -22.43 29.16
C ALA A 176 4.85 -21.76 29.28
N ASP A 177 5.88 -22.37 28.70
CA ASP A 177 7.24 -21.79 28.67
C ASP A 177 7.26 -20.45 27.95
N VAL A 178 6.61 -20.33 26.80
CA VAL A 178 6.43 -19.08 26.08
C VAL A 178 5.71 -18.03 26.94
N ARG A 179 4.59 -18.42 27.57
CA ARG A 179 3.77 -17.51 28.38
C ARG A 179 4.49 -16.94 29.58
N TYR A 180 5.29 -17.76 30.26
CA TYR A 180 6.01 -17.36 31.48
C TYR A 180 7.40 -16.80 31.18
N SER A 181 7.82 -16.80 29.91
CA SER A 181 9.06 -16.17 29.49
C SER A 181 8.96 -14.65 29.53
N SER A 182 9.98 -13.98 30.06
CA SER A 182 10.11 -12.51 29.95
C SER A 182 10.65 -12.06 28.59
N ARG A 183 11.02 -13.01 27.72
CA ARG A 183 11.61 -12.74 26.41
C ARG A 183 10.52 -12.47 25.36
N PRO A 184 10.83 -11.70 24.30
CA PRO A 184 9.99 -11.66 23.11
C PRO A 184 9.82 -13.06 22.52
N PHE A 185 8.62 -13.34 22.01
CA PHE A 185 8.32 -14.58 21.29
C PHE A 185 7.68 -14.27 19.95
N ALA A 186 8.08 -14.98 18.91
CA ALA A 186 7.41 -14.88 17.61
C ALA A 186 6.30 -15.90 17.47
N TYR A 187 5.28 -15.53 16.70
CA TYR A 187 4.21 -16.43 16.25
C TYR A 187 3.93 -16.21 14.77
N ASP A 188 3.47 -17.28 14.13
CA ASP A 188 3.08 -17.33 12.73
C ASP A 188 2.06 -18.46 12.55
N ILE A 189 1.06 -18.27 11.67
CA ILE A 189 0.09 -19.31 11.37
C ILE A 189 0.17 -19.74 9.92
N GLU A 190 -0.10 -21.03 9.67
CA GLU A 190 -0.31 -21.51 8.33
C GLU A 190 -1.72 -22.05 8.16
N THR A 191 -2.26 -21.93 6.95
CA THR A 191 -3.64 -22.29 6.67
C THR A 191 -3.75 -23.36 5.59
N MET A 192 -4.71 -24.27 5.74
CA MET A 192 -5.10 -25.22 4.71
C MET A 192 -6.58 -25.04 4.39
N GLY A 193 -6.89 -24.56 3.19
CA GLY A 193 -8.25 -24.20 2.83
C GLY A 193 -8.80 -23.10 3.75
N ASN A 194 -9.86 -23.40 4.48
CA ASN A 194 -10.52 -22.47 5.38
C ASN A 194 -10.25 -22.73 6.88
N GLU A 195 -9.18 -23.46 7.19
CA GLU A 195 -8.82 -23.87 8.55
C GLU A 195 -7.38 -23.49 8.88
N THR A 196 -7.11 -23.24 10.16
CA THR A 196 -5.76 -23.09 10.68
C THR A 196 -5.08 -24.44 10.71
N ALA A 197 -4.02 -24.61 9.93
CA ALA A 197 -3.26 -25.84 9.85
C ALA A 197 -2.29 -26.00 11.02
N CYS A 198 -1.62 -24.92 11.38
CA CYS A 198 -0.71 -24.88 12.53
C CYS A 198 -0.56 -23.48 13.11
N VAL A 199 0.01 -23.42 14.32
CA VAL A 199 0.52 -22.20 14.96
C VAL A 199 1.98 -22.46 15.32
N GLY A 200 2.89 -21.70 14.72
CA GLY A 200 4.30 -21.66 15.06
C GLY A 200 4.56 -20.71 16.23
N LEU A 201 5.42 -21.12 17.12
CA LEU A 201 5.92 -20.31 18.24
C LEU A 201 7.44 -20.42 18.35
N ALA A 202 8.14 -19.31 18.59
CA ALA A 202 9.58 -19.32 18.88
C ALA A 202 9.92 -18.31 19.98
N ILE A 203 10.76 -18.71 20.94
CA ILE A 203 11.31 -17.85 22.01
C ILE A 203 12.81 -17.65 21.88
N SER A 204 13.40 -18.20 20.81
CA SER A 204 14.81 -18.02 20.47
C SER A 204 14.98 -17.92 18.95
N GLU A 205 16.11 -17.38 18.52
CA GLU A 205 16.45 -17.17 17.11
C GLU A 205 16.74 -18.47 16.34
N ASN A 206 17.00 -19.57 17.05
CA ASN A 206 17.42 -20.84 16.48
C ASN A 206 16.57 -22.05 16.92
N HIS A 207 15.49 -21.83 17.65
CA HIS A 207 14.62 -22.90 18.12
C HIS A 207 13.16 -22.43 18.24
N GLY A 208 12.24 -23.23 17.72
CA GLY A 208 10.80 -23.01 17.82
C GLY A 208 10.01 -24.31 17.64
N MET A 209 8.73 -24.24 17.92
CA MET A 209 7.79 -25.35 17.81
C MET A 209 6.64 -25.02 16.87
N CYS A 210 6.30 -25.92 15.96
CA CYS A 210 5.10 -25.89 15.16
C CYS A 210 4.03 -26.79 15.79
N ILE A 211 2.99 -26.20 16.33
CA ILE A 211 1.82 -26.92 16.87
C ILE A 211 0.85 -27.13 15.70
N ASN A 212 1.03 -28.25 14.98
CA ASN A 212 0.21 -28.58 13.83
C ASN A 212 -1.07 -29.29 14.24
N PHE A 213 -2.22 -28.76 13.84
CA PHE A 213 -3.55 -29.32 14.09
C PHE A 213 -3.94 -30.38 13.06
N ARG A 214 -3.31 -30.32 11.89
CA ARG A 214 -3.61 -31.19 10.74
C ARG A 214 -2.40 -32.05 10.40
N THR A 215 -2.66 -33.22 9.87
CA THR A 215 -1.69 -34.12 9.23
C THR A 215 -2.25 -34.51 7.87
N GLN A 216 -1.58 -35.33 7.09
CA GLN A 216 -2.13 -35.82 5.82
C GLN A 216 -3.47 -36.55 6.04
N GLY A 217 -4.60 -35.83 5.84
CA GLY A 217 -5.95 -36.37 5.84
C GLY A 217 -6.60 -36.62 7.22
N THR A 218 -5.92 -36.29 8.35
CA THR A 218 -6.45 -36.49 9.71
C THR A 218 -6.13 -35.34 10.64
N ASN A 219 -6.87 -35.23 11.75
CA ASN A 219 -6.55 -34.31 12.83
C ASN A 219 -5.40 -34.88 13.69
N ARG A 220 -4.45 -34.01 14.06
CA ARG A 220 -3.32 -34.39 14.91
C ARG A 220 -3.75 -34.70 16.33
N PHE A 221 -4.65 -33.90 16.90
CA PHE A 221 -5.13 -33.98 18.26
C PHE A 221 -6.59 -34.43 18.27
N SER A 222 -7.02 -35.05 19.37
CA SER A 222 -8.46 -35.23 19.62
C SER A 222 -9.15 -33.87 19.74
N THR A 223 -10.45 -33.80 19.47
CA THR A 223 -11.25 -32.57 19.61
C THR A 223 -11.07 -31.88 20.97
N ARG A 224 -10.98 -32.68 22.04
CA ARG A 224 -10.77 -32.17 23.38
C ARG A 224 -9.39 -31.58 23.58
N GLU A 225 -8.34 -32.21 23.11
CA GLU A 225 -6.96 -31.73 23.18
C GLU A 225 -6.81 -30.48 22.36
N GLU A 226 -7.32 -30.45 21.13
CA GLU A 226 -7.27 -29.24 20.26
C GLU A 226 -7.97 -28.06 20.95
N LEU A 227 -9.14 -28.26 21.56
CA LEU A 227 -9.85 -27.21 22.28
C LEU A 227 -9.03 -26.67 23.47
N VAL A 228 -8.33 -27.54 24.20
CA VAL A 228 -7.48 -27.14 25.33
C VAL A 228 -6.28 -26.34 24.83
N ILE A 229 -5.63 -26.78 23.75
CA ILE A 229 -4.52 -26.04 23.11
C ILE A 229 -4.99 -24.64 22.67
N ARG A 230 -6.13 -24.55 21.97
CA ARG A 230 -6.68 -23.26 21.51
C ARG A 230 -7.00 -22.31 22.67
N ARG A 231 -7.50 -22.81 23.80
CA ARG A 231 -7.69 -22.02 25.01
C ARG A 231 -6.37 -21.56 25.65
N ALA A 232 -5.35 -22.39 25.62
CA ALA A 232 -4.01 -22.02 26.10
C ALA A 232 -3.41 -20.91 25.22
N LEU A 233 -3.54 -21.02 23.89
CA LEU A 233 -3.15 -19.96 22.93
C LEU A 233 -3.94 -18.67 23.16
N GLN A 234 -5.28 -18.75 23.36
CA GLN A 234 -6.08 -17.57 23.70
C GLN A 234 -5.57 -16.90 24.98
N THR A 235 -5.21 -17.68 25.99
CA THR A 235 -4.65 -17.15 27.24
C THR A 235 -3.28 -16.50 27.03
N LEU A 236 -2.41 -17.11 26.22
CA LEU A 236 -1.10 -16.54 25.84
C LEU A 236 -1.27 -15.19 25.15
N PHE A 237 -2.12 -15.13 24.12
CA PHE A 237 -2.31 -13.92 23.31
C PHE A 237 -3.13 -12.82 24.01
N SER A 238 -3.86 -13.15 25.08
CA SER A 238 -4.58 -12.16 25.89
C SER A 238 -3.73 -11.51 26.97
N THR A 239 -2.48 -11.95 27.16
CA THR A 239 -1.59 -11.44 28.22
C THR A 239 -1.00 -10.11 27.74
N PRO A 240 -1.33 -8.95 28.40
CA PRO A 240 -0.88 -7.63 27.92
C PRO A 240 0.63 -7.42 27.98
N GLU A 241 1.30 -8.10 28.94
CA GLU A 241 2.75 -8.02 29.16
C GLU A 241 3.54 -8.89 28.17
N GLY A 242 2.87 -9.73 27.41
CA GLY A 242 3.48 -10.61 26.42
C GLY A 242 4.10 -9.81 25.27
N LYS A 243 5.42 -9.97 25.07
CA LYS A 243 6.13 -9.33 23.94
C LYS A 243 6.01 -10.20 22.68
N SER A 244 4.81 -10.29 22.13
CA SER A 244 4.55 -11.05 20.89
C SER A 244 5.09 -10.32 19.67
N VAL A 245 5.76 -11.04 18.79
CA VAL A 245 6.39 -10.56 17.56
C VAL A 245 5.77 -11.29 16.38
N ALA A 246 5.43 -10.58 15.32
CA ALA A 246 4.92 -11.19 14.10
C ALA A 246 5.44 -10.47 12.84
N GLN A 247 5.20 -11.10 11.70
CA GLN A 247 5.44 -10.51 10.39
C GLN A 247 4.11 -10.30 9.69
N ASN A 248 3.66 -9.05 9.49
CA ASN A 248 2.34 -8.75 8.94
C ASN A 248 1.22 -9.29 9.85
N ALA A 249 1.30 -8.94 11.12
CA ALA A 249 0.41 -9.38 12.19
C ALA A 249 -1.09 -9.24 11.87
N ASN A 250 -1.47 -8.35 10.95
CA ASN A 250 -2.86 -8.20 10.53
C ASN A 250 -3.43 -9.49 9.95
N PHE A 251 -2.62 -10.28 9.20
CA PHE A 251 -3.06 -11.55 8.65
C PHE A 251 -3.38 -12.55 9.76
N ASP A 252 -2.41 -12.83 10.64
CA ASP A 252 -2.52 -13.81 11.70
C ASP A 252 -3.60 -13.43 12.72
N ASN A 253 -3.59 -12.18 13.16
CA ASN A 253 -4.54 -11.66 14.15
C ASN A 253 -5.97 -11.68 13.65
N TYR A 254 -6.18 -11.31 12.38
CA TYR A 254 -7.50 -11.36 11.78
C TYR A 254 -7.99 -12.79 11.64
N TRP A 255 -7.14 -13.71 11.14
CA TRP A 255 -7.50 -15.13 10.98
C TRP A 255 -7.82 -15.78 12.32
N LEU A 256 -6.90 -15.67 13.30
CA LEU A 256 -7.08 -16.22 14.64
C LEU A 256 -8.38 -15.72 15.28
N TRP A 257 -8.66 -14.42 15.17
CA TRP A 257 -9.87 -13.87 15.75
C TRP A 257 -11.14 -14.31 15.02
N TYR A 258 -11.15 -14.16 13.70
CA TYR A 258 -12.35 -14.42 12.92
C TYR A 258 -12.70 -15.91 12.82
N LYS A 259 -11.70 -16.78 12.60
CA LYS A 259 -11.90 -18.23 12.41
C LYS A 259 -11.82 -19.01 13.72
N ASP A 260 -10.79 -18.77 14.51
CA ASP A 260 -10.49 -19.57 15.69
C ASP A 260 -11.05 -18.98 17.01
N ARG A 261 -11.62 -17.78 16.95
CA ARG A 261 -12.11 -17.02 18.12
C ARG A 261 -10.98 -16.74 19.14
N ILE A 262 -9.74 -16.68 18.67
CA ILE A 262 -8.56 -16.35 19.45
C ILE A 262 -8.21 -14.89 19.17
N GLN A 263 -8.47 -14.02 20.13
CA GLN A 263 -8.14 -12.60 20.02
C GLN A 263 -6.73 -12.33 20.51
N VAL A 264 -5.86 -11.80 19.64
CA VAL A 264 -4.56 -11.24 20.03
C VAL A 264 -4.79 -9.81 20.53
N SER A 265 -4.56 -9.59 21.83
CA SER A 265 -4.85 -8.30 22.48
C SER A 265 -3.97 -7.19 21.94
N GLN A 266 -2.67 -7.48 21.74
CA GLN A 266 -1.71 -6.56 21.14
C GLN A 266 -0.52 -7.36 20.61
N THR A 267 -0.13 -7.12 19.35
CA THR A 267 1.19 -7.50 18.87
C THR A 267 2.19 -6.43 19.33
N TRP A 268 3.21 -6.83 20.09
CA TRP A 268 4.21 -5.89 20.59
C TRP A 268 5.11 -5.33 19.48
N PHE A 269 5.47 -6.17 18.50
CA PHE A 269 6.37 -5.78 17.40
C PHE A 269 5.95 -6.49 16.10
N ASP A 270 5.70 -5.71 15.06
CA ASP A 270 5.47 -6.23 13.70
C ASP A 270 6.66 -5.85 12.82
N THR A 271 7.38 -6.87 12.31
CA THR A 271 8.58 -6.67 11.50
C THR A 271 8.31 -6.01 10.15
N MET A 272 7.11 -6.22 9.55
CA MET A 272 6.71 -5.51 8.33
C MET A 272 6.54 -4.02 8.60
N LEU A 273 5.87 -3.64 9.68
CA LEU A 273 5.63 -2.24 10.04
C LEU A 273 6.92 -1.54 10.46
N ALA A 274 7.80 -2.21 11.20
CA ALA A 274 9.12 -1.70 11.56
C ALA A 274 9.98 -1.45 10.32
N HIS A 275 10.05 -2.42 9.42
CA HIS A 275 10.79 -2.30 8.16
C HIS A 275 10.22 -1.20 7.25
N HIS A 276 8.89 -1.06 7.20
CA HIS A 276 8.24 0.02 6.45
C HIS A 276 8.59 1.41 7.02
N LEU A 277 8.70 1.54 8.33
CA LEU A 277 9.09 2.80 8.95
C LEU A 277 10.58 3.13 8.72
N LEU A 278 11.46 2.12 8.76
CA LEU A 278 12.89 2.25 8.49
C LEU A 278 13.19 2.50 7.01
N TYR A 279 12.54 1.77 6.11
CA TYR A 279 12.83 1.72 4.68
C TYR A 279 11.56 1.75 3.82
N PRO A 280 10.74 2.82 3.84
CA PRO A 280 9.43 2.84 3.17
C PRO A 280 9.43 2.45 1.69
N PRO A 281 10.46 2.78 0.87
CA PRO A 281 10.46 2.43 -0.55
C PRO A 281 10.85 0.99 -0.87
N LEU A 282 11.31 0.19 0.12
CA LEU A 282 11.77 -1.18 -0.12
C LEU A 282 10.63 -2.20 0.06
N PRO A 283 10.76 -3.43 -0.49
CA PRO A 283 9.82 -4.51 -0.19
C PRO A 283 9.85 -4.92 1.29
N HIS A 284 8.68 -5.28 1.85
CA HIS A 284 8.55 -5.61 3.28
C HIS A 284 8.14 -7.06 3.53
N SER A 285 8.27 -7.94 2.54
CA SER A 285 8.03 -9.37 2.73
C SER A 285 9.11 -10.00 3.63
N LEU A 286 8.76 -11.03 4.40
CA LEU A 286 9.72 -11.71 5.28
C LEU A 286 10.95 -12.22 4.52
N GLY A 287 10.76 -12.77 3.31
CA GLY A 287 11.90 -13.21 2.49
C GLY A 287 12.88 -12.09 2.13
N PHE A 288 12.39 -10.87 1.86
CA PHE A 288 13.23 -9.70 1.65
C PHE A 288 13.93 -9.28 2.95
N ILE A 289 13.21 -9.22 4.06
CA ILE A 289 13.73 -8.88 5.40
C ILE A 289 14.83 -9.86 5.83
N VAL A 290 14.59 -11.15 5.68
CA VAL A 290 15.59 -12.19 5.95
C VAL A 290 16.87 -11.99 5.13
N SER A 291 16.72 -11.67 3.83
CA SER A 291 17.88 -11.38 2.98
C SER A 291 18.70 -10.16 3.43
N GLN A 292 18.09 -9.23 4.15
CA GLN A 292 18.76 -8.03 4.67
C GLN A 292 19.41 -8.29 6.02
N TYR A 293 18.73 -9.00 6.92
CA TYR A 293 19.13 -9.13 8.33
C TYR A 293 19.80 -10.45 8.69
N THR A 294 19.85 -11.43 7.79
CA THR A 294 20.54 -12.71 8.02
C THR A 294 21.51 -13.03 6.88
N ASP A 295 22.34 -14.05 7.11
CA ASP A 295 23.21 -14.60 6.06
C ASP A 295 22.52 -15.78 5.32
N ASP A 296 21.34 -16.18 5.75
CA ASP A 296 20.60 -17.31 5.20
C ASP A 296 20.14 -17.07 3.75
N PRO A 297 20.10 -18.11 2.93
CA PRO A 297 19.58 -18.02 1.57
C PRO A 297 18.05 -17.85 1.56
N TYR A 298 17.51 -17.52 0.40
CA TYR A 298 16.06 -17.48 0.18
C TYR A 298 15.45 -18.88 0.39
N TYR A 299 14.36 -18.95 1.15
CA TYR A 299 13.72 -20.21 1.56
C TYR A 299 12.19 -20.22 1.36
N LYS A 300 11.58 -19.10 0.98
CA LYS A 300 10.10 -18.95 0.96
C LYS A 300 9.37 -19.88 -0.01
N ASP A 301 10.07 -20.49 -0.98
CA ASP A 301 9.50 -21.51 -1.85
C ASP A 301 9.29 -22.86 -1.14
N GLU A 302 10.00 -23.13 -0.02
CA GLU A 302 9.82 -24.33 0.80
C GLU A 302 8.36 -24.51 1.24
N GLY A 303 7.67 -23.41 1.58
CA GLY A 303 6.27 -23.38 1.96
C GLY A 303 5.29 -23.82 0.86
N LYS A 304 5.75 -23.98 -0.39
CA LYS A 304 4.94 -24.42 -1.54
C LYS A 304 5.34 -25.81 -2.07
N LEU A 305 6.61 -26.15 -1.93
CA LEU A 305 7.19 -27.38 -2.52
C LEU A 305 6.58 -28.65 -1.94
N TRP A 306 6.14 -28.66 -0.67
CA TRP A 306 5.48 -29.82 -0.05
C TRP A 306 4.22 -30.27 -0.81
N LYS A 307 3.53 -29.37 -1.50
CA LYS A 307 2.33 -29.70 -2.30
C LYS A 307 2.64 -30.45 -3.58
N ALA A 308 3.83 -30.25 -4.13
CA ALA A 308 4.21 -30.81 -5.42
C ALA A 308 5.03 -32.10 -5.29
N GLU A 309 6.01 -32.14 -4.38
CA GLU A 309 7.01 -33.20 -4.32
C GLU A 309 7.52 -33.49 -2.90
N GLY A 310 7.09 -32.67 -1.89
CA GLY A 310 7.63 -32.70 -0.55
C GLY A 310 6.76 -33.44 0.49
N GLU A 311 7.34 -33.63 1.66
CA GLU A 311 6.63 -34.13 2.82
C GLU A 311 5.96 -32.98 3.59
N ILE A 312 4.80 -33.23 4.20
CA ILE A 312 4.09 -32.22 4.98
C ILE A 312 4.94 -31.65 6.15
N ASP A 313 5.88 -32.42 6.63
CA ASP A 313 6.81 -32.03 7.68
C ASP A 313 7.70 -30.85 7.28
N ASP A 314 7.98 -30.69 5.98
CA ASP A 314 8.72 -29.52 5.49
C ASP A 314 7.91 -28.24 5.63
N PHE A 315 6.59 -28.31 5.52
CA PHE A 315 5.69 -27.21 5.77
C PHE A 315 5.67 -26.80 7.25
N TRP A 316 5.75 -27.75 8.14
CA TRP A 316 5.85 -27.47 9.57
C TRP A 316 7.22 -26.86 9.96
N ARG A 317 8.31 -27.36 9.36
CA ARG A 317 9.65 -26.76 9.53
C ARG A 317 9.71 -25.34 8.98
N TYR A 318 9.07 -25.11 7.84
CA TYR A 318 8.96 -23.79 7.23
C TYR A 318 8.28 -22.79 8.17
N ASN A 319 7.16 -23.12 8.81
CA ASN A 319 6.47 -22.27 9.79
C ASN A 319 7.37 -21.90 10.98
N VAL A 320 8.16 -22.83 11.51
CA VAL A 320 9.12 -22.54 12.57
C VAL A 320 10.24 -21.60 12.09
N LYS A 321 10.73 -21.79 10.85
CA LYS A 321 11.71 -20.88 10.25
C LYS A 321 11.19 -19.45 10.20
N ASP A 322 9.91 -19.26 9.80
CA ASP A 322 9.28 -17.95 9.76
C ASP A 322 9.28 -17.28 11.14
N CYS A 323 8.94 -18.01 12.20
CA CYS A 323 9.00 -17.51 13.58
C CYS A 323 10.44 -17.12 14.00
N CYS A 324 11.41 -17.99 13.78
CA CYS A 324 12.79 -17.73 14.17
C CYS A 324 13.41 -16.54 13.41
N TYR A 325 13.20 -16.46 12.10
CA TYR A 325 13.65 -15.32 11.29
C TYR A 325 12.96 -14.00 11.68
N THR A 326 11.70 -14.06 12.08
CA THR A 326 10.97 -12.90 12.59
C THR A 326 11.60 -12.37 13.87
N LEU A 327 12.07 -13.24 14.79
CA LEU A 327 12.83 -12.81 15.99
C LEU A 327 14.20 -12.23 15.66
N ILE A 328 14.95 -12.82 14.73
CA ILE A 328 16.25 -12.28 14.29
C ILE A 328 16.06 -10.88 13.73
N ALA A 329 15.06 -10.71 12.85
CA ALA A 329 14.76 -9.43 12.25
C ALA A 329 14.32 -8.39 13.28
N GLN A 330 13.44 -8.77 14.21
CA GLN A 330 12.95 -7.90 15.29
C GLN A 330 14.09 -7.33 16.11
N ARG A 331 15.01 -8.20 16.56
CA ARG A 331 16.13 -7.76 17.40
C ARG A 331 17.02 -6.74 16.70
N ARG A 332 17.29 -6.92 15.41
CA ARG A 332 18.13 -6.00 14.62
C ARG A 332 17.41 -4.71 14.29
N MET A 333 16.15 -4.79 13.89
CA MET A 333 15.32 -3.61 13.61
C MET A 333 15.11 -2.75 14.86
N LEU A 334 15.01 -3.36 16.05
CA LEU A 334 14.88 -2.61 17.30
C LEU A 334 16.08 -1.69 17.52
N VAL A 335 17.30 -2.18 17.29
CA VAL A 335 18.53 -1.36 17.37
C VAL A 335 18.51 -0.24 16.33
N GLU A 336 18.12 -0.55 15.07
CA GLU A 336 18.05 0.47 14.01
C GLU A 336 16.98 1.54 14.29
N LEU A 337 15.84 1.16 14.87
CA LEU A 337 14.80 2.12 15.28
C LEU A 337 15.32 3.07 16.35
N GLU A 338 16.11 2.58 17.30
CA GLU A 338 16.75 3.39 18.34
C GLU A 338 17.82 4.31 17.76
N GLU A 339 18.75 3.78 16.96
CA GLU A 339 19.81 4.55 16.30
C GLU A 339 19.25 5.66 15.37
N GLN A 340 18.07 5.45 14.82
CA GLN A 340 17.42 6.40 13.93
C GLN A 340 16.39 7.30 14.63
N ASP A 341 16.24 7.21 15.96
CA ASP A 341 15.25 7.97 16.75
C ASP A 341 13.81 7.78 16.25
N LEU A 342 13.44 6.53 15.92
CA LEU A 342 12.12 6.14 15.45
C LEU A 342 11.36 5.26 16.44
N SER A 343 12.01 4.75 17.50
CA SER A 343 11.42 3.85 18.49
C SER A 343 10.16 4.43 19.13
N LYS A 344 10.20 5.70 19.55
CA LYS A 344 9.03 6.37 20.14
C LYS A 344 7.85 6.40 19.17
N PHE A 345 8.05 6.84 17.92
CA PHE A 345 6.99 6.88 16.93
C PHE A 345 6.45 5.49 16.58
N PHE A 346 7.34 4.49 16.48
CA PHE A 346 6.96 3.11 16.22
C PHE A 346 6.04 2.55 17.32
N PHE A 347 6.46 2.63 18.59
CA PHE A 347 5.68 2.05 19.68
C PHE A 347 4.47 2.89 20.08
N ASP A 348 4.57 4.22 20.06
CA ASP A 348 3.52 5.13 20.53
C ASP A 348 2.46 5.43 19.48
N HIS A 349 2.73 5.17 18.21
CA HIS A 349 1.78 5.43 17.14
C HIS A 349 1.52 4.18 16.29
N VAL A 350 2.54 3.65 15.61
CA VAL A 350 2.35 2.58 14.62
C VAL A 350 1.79 1.31 15.26
N MET A 351 2.41 0.85 16.34
CA MET A 351 1.97 -0.37 17.05
C MET A 351 0.71 -0.18 17.89
N LYS A 352 0.45 1.04 18.38
CA LYS A 352 -0.82 1.33 19.08
C LYS A 352 -2.03 1.24 18.14
N LEU A 353 -1.86 1.59 16.88
CA LEU A 353 -2.94 1.55 15.89
C LEU A 353 -3.30 0.11 15.46
N GLN A 354 -2.33 -0.78 15.37
CA GLN A 354 -2.47 -2.12 14.77
C GLN A 354 -3.66 -2.94 15.33
N PRO A 355 -3.90 -3.11 16.66
CA PRO A 355 -5.00 -3.90 17.17
C PRO A 355 -6.37 -3.30 16.83
N HIS A 356 -6.47 -1.98 16.69
CA HIS A 356 -7.71 -1.31 16.31
C HIS A 356 -8.05 -1.54 14.84
N LEU A 357 -7.04 -1.58 13.95
CA LEU A 357 -7.27 -1.95 12.55
C LEU A 357 -7.76 -3.40 12.42
N THR A 358 -7.21 -4.33 13.19
CA THR A 358 -7.73 -5.71 13.25
C THR A 358 -9.18 -5.73 13.71
N ARG A 359 -9.54 -4.94 14.75
CA ARG A 359 -10.92 -4.83 15.26
C ARG A 359 -11.87 -4.27 14.19
N MET A 360 -11.46 -3.22 13.49
CA MET A 360 -12.23 -2.63 12.38
C MET A 360 -12.47 -3.67 11.27
N THR A 361 -11.44 -4.44 10.92
CA THR A 361 -11.53 -5.50 9.89
C THR A 361 -12.49 -6.61 10.33
N VAL A 362 -12.35 -7.14 11.55
CA VAL A 362 -13.24 -8.20 12.09
C VAL A 362 -14.68 -7.70 12.21
N GLY A 363 -14.87 -6.48 12.69
CA GLY A 363 -16.20 -5.89 12.89
C GLY A 363 -16.98 -5.71 11.60
N GLY A 364 -16.35 -5.20 10.55
CA GLY A 364 -16.98 -4.96 9.24
C GLY A 364 -18.25 -4.10 9.30
N LEU A 365 -18.93 -3.97 8.17
CA LEU A 365 -20.21 -3.27 8.03
C LEU A 365 -21.32 -4.24 7.61
N LEU A 366 -22.46 -4.18 8.28
CA LEU A 366 -23.63 -4.97 7.91
C LEU A 366 -24.19 -4.52 6.55
N CYS A 367 -24.62 -5.48 5.75
CA CYS A 367 -25.19 -5.28 4.43
C CYS A 367 -26.71 -5.51 4.45
N ASP A 368 -27.45 -4.62 3.84
CA ASP A 368 -28.84 -4.87 3.45
C ASP A 368 -28.82 -5.81 2.23
N THR A 369 -28.91 -7.12 2.49
CA THR A 369 -28.77 -8.16 1.47
C THR A 369 -29.88 -8.11 0.43
N GLN A 370 -31.12 -7.79 0.83
CA GLN A 370 -32.27 -7.68 -0.09
C GLN A 370 -32.06 -6.50 -1.05
N LEU A 371 -31.66 -5.35 -0.52
CA LEU A 371 -31.34 -4.20 -1.35
C LEU A 371 -30.16 -4.47 -2.28
N LYS A 372 -29.13 -5.16 -1.80
CA LYS A 372 -27.98 -5.57 -2.62
C LYS A 372 -28.40 -6.46 -3.79
N GLU A 373 -29.24 -7.45 -3.56
CA GLU A 373 -29.79 -8.33 -4.60
C GLU A 373 -30.59 -7.53 -5.62
N THR A 374 -31.54 -6.69 -5.18
CA THR A 374 -32.32 -5.82 -6.05
C THR A 374 -31.43 -4.95 -6.95
N ILE A 375 -30.42 -4.28 -6.36
CA ILE A 375 -29.46 -3.45 -7.12
C ILE A 375 -28.65 -4.29 -8.10
N THR A 376 -28.27 -5.51 -7.73
CA THR A 376 -27.49 -6.41 -8.58
C THR A 376 -28.30 -6.85 -9.81
N ASP A 377 -29.55 -7.20 -9.63
CA ASP A 377 -30.45 -7.63 -10.71
C ASP A 377 -30.77 -6.49 -11.68
N GLU A 378 -31.12 -5.31 -11.14
CA GLU A 378 -31.35 -4.10 -11.95
C GLU A 378 -30.12 -3.73 -12.77
N LEU A 379 -28.93 -3.77 -12.16
CA LEU A 379 -27.68 -3.43 -12.84
C LEU A 379 -27.30 -4.48 -13.88
N THR A 380 -27.56 -5.75 -13.63
CA THR A 380 -27.27 -6.82 -14.59
C THR A 380 -28.07 -6.58 -15.87
N ARG A 381 -29.36 -6.23 -15.75
CA ARG A 381 -30.21 -5.84 -16.88
C ARG A 381 -29.69 -4.58 -17.57
N THR A 382 -29.45 -3.51 -16.82
CA THR A 382 -28.99 -2.22 -17.35
C THR A 382 -27.64 -2.33 -18.08
N VAL A 383 -26.69 -3.12 -17.56
CA VAL A 383 -25.39 -3.36 -18.20
C VAL A 383 -25.55 -4.16 -19.48
N GLY A 384 -26.50 -5.12 -19.53
CA GLY A 384 -26.86 -5.83 -20.75
C GLY A 384 -27.38 -4.88 -21.82
N GLU A 385 -28.37 -4.07 -21.48
CA GLU A 385 -28.96 -3.06 -22.38
C GLU A 385 -27.90 -2.04 -22.85
N ALA A 386 -27.07 -1.54 -21.95
CA ALA A 386 -26.00 -0.61 -22.31
C ALA A 386 -24.97 -1.22 -23.26
N LYS A 387 -24.69 -2.52 -23.14
CA LYS A 387 -23.79 -3.24 -24.05
C LYS A 387 -24.41 -3.32 -25.49
N GLU A 388 -25.70 -3.57 -25.59
CA GLU A 388 -26.42 -3.56 -26.86
C GLU A 388 -26.41 -2.17 -27.48
N LEU A 389 -26.68 -1.11 -26.71
CA LEU A 389 -26.62 0.28 -27.17
C LEU A 389 -25.21 0.65 -27.67
N CYS A 390 -24.15 0.17 -27.02
CA CYS A 390 -22.78 0.33 -27.53
C CYS A 390 -22.60 -0.33 -28.89
N GLN A 391 -23.13 -1.53 -29.06
CA GLN A 391 -23.08 -2.28 -30.31
C GLN A 391 -23.81 -1.56 -31.45
N VAL A 392 -25.04 -1.12 -31.21
CA VAL A 392 -25.86 -0.39 -32.19
C VAL A 392 -25.20 0.95 -32.58
N ALA A 393 -24.71 1.69 -31.61
CA ALA A 393 -23.98 2.95 -31.85
C ALA A 393 -22.72 2.74 -32.71
N ALA A 394 -21.97 1.68 -32.47
CA ALA A 394 -20.76 1.37 -33.23
C ALA A 394 -21.08 0.94 -34.65
N GLN A 395 -22.12 0.14 -34.87
CA GLN A 395 -22.61 -0.24 -36.20
C GLN A 395 -23.01 0.99 -37.01
N LYS A 396 -23.76 1.89 -36.38
CA LYS A 396 -24.17 3.15 -37.01
C LYS A 396 -22.97 4.04 -37.36
N ALA A 397 -22.06 4.24 -36.42
CA ALA A 397 -20.90 5.12 -36.61
C ALA A 397 -19.89 4.58 -37.63
N THR A 398 -19.77 3.26 -37.76
CA THR A 398 -18.90 2.61 -38.76
C THR A 398 -19.58 2.35 -40.10
N GLY A 399 -20.90 2.46 -40.17
CA GLY A 399 -21.71 2.10 -41.37
C GLY A 399 -21.72 0.59 -41.65
N ARG A 400 -21.35 -0.27 -40.70
CA ARG A 400 -21.24 -1.72 -40.85
C ARG A 400 -22.23 -2.44 -39.93
N ALA A 401 -23.26 -3.01 -40.46
CA ALA A 401 -24.33 -3.71 -39.72
C ALA A 401 -23.80 -4.96 -38.98
N ASP A 402 -22.74 -5.58 -39.49
CA ASP A 402 -22.08 -6.76 -38.92
C ASP A 402 -20.95 -6.41 -37.94
N TYR A 403 -20.68 -5.11 -37.69
CA TYR A 403 -19.63 -4.70 -36.80
C TYR A 403 -19.89 -5.21 -35.37
N ALA A 404 -18.95 -5.97 -34.82
CA ALA A 404 -19.03 -6.50 -33.47
C ALA A 404 -17.78 -6.15 -32.65
N PHE A 405 -17.99 -5.69 -31.42
CA PHE A 405 -16.90 -5.42 -30.49
C PHE A 405 -17.34 -5.61 -29.04
N ASN A 406 -16.39 -5.79 -28.15
CA ASN A 406 -16.64 -5.82 -26.72
C ASN A 406 -16.24 -4.46 -26.11
N PRO A 407 -17.19 -3.66 -25.57
CA PRO A 407 -16.91 -2.37 -24.95
C PRO A 407 -16.05 -2.46 -23.69
N ALA A 408 -15.95 -3.64 -23.03
CA ALA A 408 -15.05 -3.90 -21.92
C ALA A 408 -13.57 -4.14 -22.35
N SER A 409 -13.31 -4.35 -23.65
CA SER A 409 -11.97 -4.62 -24.15
C SER A 409 -11.25 -3.35 -24.61
N PRO A 410 -10.22 -2.86 -23.88
CA PRO A 410 -9.45 -1.69 -24.30
C PRO A 410 -8.85 -1.82 -25.70
N LYS A 411 -8.44 -3.05 -26.07
CA LYS A 411 -7.88 -3.32 -27.40
C LYS A 411 -8.90 -3.13 -28.50
N GLN A 412 -10.15 -3.63 -28.31
CA GLN A 412 -11.22 -3.50 -29.31
C GLN A 412 -11.76 -2.08 -29.36
N CYS A 413 -11.90 -1.41 -28.21
CA CYS A 413 -12.23 0.02 -28.17
C CYS A 413 -11.14 0.87 -28.86
N GLY A 414 -9.86 0.55 -28.67
CA GLY A 414 -8.77 1.24 -29.35
C GLY A 414 -8.84 1.10 -30.87
N LYS A 415 -9.14 -0.11 -31.37
CA LYS A 415 -9.37 -0.35 -32.81
C LYS A 415 -10.55 0.50 -33.32
N LEU A 416 -11.69 0.46 -32.63
CA LEU A 416 -12.87 1.25 -32.99
C LEU A 416 -12.55 2.76 -33.03
N PHE A 417 -11.90 3.30 -32.01
CA PHE A 417 -11.65 4.74 -31.91
C PHE A 417 -10.61 5.22 -32.93
N PHE A 418 -9.48 4.54 -33.06
CA PHE A 418 -8.32 5.06 -33.78
C PHE A 418 -8.20 4.53 -35.22
N GLU A 419 -8.65 3.29 -35.49
CA GLU A 419 -8.55 2.70 -36.83
C GLU A 419 -9.85 2.90 -37.59
N ASP A 420 -11.01 2.55 -37.02
CA ASP A 420 -12.28 2.56 -37.71
C ASP A 420 -12.93 3.97 -37.75
N LEU A 421 -12.99 4.69 -36.61
CA LEU A 421 -13.60 6.02 -36.51
C LEU A 421 -12.58 7.17 -36.66
N LYS A 422 -11.29 6.87 -36.65
CA LYS A 422 -10.17 7.84 -36.82
C LYS A 422 -10.27 9.04 -35.89
N LEU A 423 -10.66 8.82 -34.63
CA LEU A 423 -10.80 9.85 -33.61
C LEU A 423 -9.44 10.40 -33.18
N VAL A 424 -9.39 11.70 -32.92
CA VAL A 424 -8.16 12.40 -32.51
C VAL A 424 -8.07 12.43 -30.98
N GLY A 425 -7.11 11.71 -30.43
CA GLY A 425 -6.79 11.64 -29.00
C GLY A 425 -5.31 11.89 -28.71
N ARG A 426 -4.92 11.73 -27.45
CA ARG A 426 -3.49 11.76 -27.03
C ARG A 426 -2.95 10.32 -27.04
N GLY A 427 -2.21 9.95 -28.08
CA GLY A 427 -1.76 8.58 -28.30
C GLY A 427 -2.95 7.62 -28.50
N ASN A 428 -2.69 6.32 -28.30
CA ASN A 428 -3.69 5.25 -28.51
C ASN A 428 -4.35 4.78 -27.18
N SER A 429 -4.44 5.64 -26.17
CA SER A 429 -5.09 5.31 -24.90
C SER A 429 -6.59 5.40 -25.00
N THR A 430 -7.30 4.41 -24.44
CA THR A 430 -8.76 4.37 -24.33
C THR A 430 -9.28 4.79 -22.95
N ASN A 431 -8.42 5.41 -22.11
CA ASN A 431 -8.80 5.88 -20.78
C ASN A 431 -9.87 7.01 -20.82
N LYS A 432 -10.49 7.26 -19.68
CA LYS A 432 -11.57 8.24 -19.54
C LYS A 432 -11.15 9.64 -20.04
N GLU A 433 -9.98 10.12 -19.63
CA GLU A 433 -9.49 11.46 -20.05
C GLU A 433 -9.36 11.58 -21.56
N ASN A 434 -8.87 10.53 -22.21
CA ASN A 434 -8.71 10.55 -23.67
C ASN A 434 -10.05 10.45 -24.38
N ARG A 435 -11.02 9.67 -23.83
CA ARG A 435 -12.39 9.62 -24.34
C ARG A 435 -13.09 10.98 -24.23
N GLU A 436 -12.97 11.69 -23.11
CA GLU A 436 -13.47 13.05 -22.93
C GLU A 436 -12.85 14.03 -23.94
N ARG A 437 -11.54 13.90 -24.19
CA ARG A 437 -10.81 14.70 -25.18
C ARG A 437 -11.31 14.42 -26.61
N MET A 438 -11.45 13.15 -26.98
CA MET A 438 -12.01 12.73 -28.26
C MET A 438 -13.44 13.24 -28.44
N TYR A 439 -14.27 13.17 -27.40
CA TYR A 439 -15.66 13.67 -27.40
C TYR A 439 -15.72 15.19 -27.69
N LYS A 440 -14.86 15.99 -27.04
CA LYS A 440 -14.81 17.45 -27.19
C LYS A 440 -14.14 17.92 -28.50
N HIS A 441 -13.45 17.03 -29.22
CA HIS A 441 -12.70 17.41 -30.42
C HIS A 441 -13.65 17.84 -31.55
N SER A 442 -13.32 18.95 -32.23
CA SER A 442 -14.20 19.56 -33.26
C SER A 442 -14.51 18.64 -34.44
N ARG A 443 -13.62 17.73 -34.80
CA ARG A 443 -13.79 16.75 -35.88
C ARG A 443 -14.64 15.52 -35.51
N THR A 444 -15.01 15.34 -34.23
CA THR A 444 -15.82 14.22 -33.79
C THR A 444 -17.29 14.48 -34.13
N ASN A 445 -17.87 13.65 -34.96
CA ASN A 445 -19.28 13.76 -35.38
C ASN A 445 -20.25 13.25 -34.30
N SER A 446 -21.56 13.43 -34.51
CA SER A 446 -22.64 13.05 -33.57
C SER A 446 -22.65 11.54 -33.27
N ASP A 447 -22.46 10.70 -34.28
CA ASP A 447 -22.50 9.23 -34.12
C ASP A 447 -21.30 8.74 -33.35
N SER A 448 -20.10 9.27 -33.59
CA SER A 448 -18.89 8.97 -32.79
C SER A 448 -19.03 9.46 -31.37
N ARG A 449 -19.66 10.61 -31.10
CA ARG A 449 -19.97 11.07 -29.73
C ARG A 449 -20.93 10.12 -29.04
N ALA A 450 -21.96 9.62 -29.73
CA ALA A 450 -22.91 8.63 -29.20
C ALA A 450 -22.17 7.33 -28.81
N VAL A 451 -21.22 6.86 -29.63
CA VAL A 451 -20.36 5.70 -29.28
C VAL A 451 -19.59 5.94 -27.98
N ILE A 452 -18.94 7.11 -27.86
CA ILE A 452 -18.13 7.43 -26.63
C ILE A 452 -19.06 7.48 -25.41
N THR A 453 -20.22 8.15 -25.50
CA THR A 453 -21.19 8.28 -24.40
C THR A 453 -21.73 6.92 -23.94
N ASN A 454 -22.10 6.05 -24.88
CA ASN A 454 -22.61 4.71 -24.56
C ASN A 454 -21.53 3.84 -23.92
N ILE A 455 -20.28 3.90 -24.41
CA ILE A 455 -19.15 3.19 -23.81
C ILE A 455 -18.88 3.72 -22.40
N ASP A 456 -18.93 5.04 -22.16
CA ASP A 456 -18.73 5.61 -20.82
C ASP A 456 -19.84 5.16 -19.85
N SER A 457 -21.08 5.15 -20.29
CA SER A 457 -22.21 4.65 -19.48
C SER A 457 -22.04 3.16 -19.15
N TYR A 458 -21.78 2.33 -20.17
CA TYR A 458 -21.52 0.91 -19.99
C TYR A 458 -20.39 0.65 -19.00
N LEU A 459 -19.23 1.29 -19.19
CA LEU A 459 -18.05 1.07 -18.33
C LEU A 459 -18.30 1.51 -16.88
N ARG A 460 -19.06 2.60 -16.67
CA ARG A 460 -19.44 3.07 -15.34
C ARG A 460 -20.31 2.03 -14.63
N ASP A 461 -21.36 1.53 -15.29
CA ASP A 461 -22.32 0.62 -14.68
C ASP A 461 -21.78 -0.81 -14.58
N ALA A 462 -21.01 -1.29 -15.55
CA ALA A 462 -20.30 -2.56 -15.49
C ALA A 462 -19.25 -2.59 -14.36
N LYS A 463 -18.52 -1.47 -14.15
CA LYS A 463 -17.61 -1.35 -13.02
C LYS A 463 -18.34 -1.36 -11.69
N PHE A 464 -19.47 -0.67 -11.60
CA PHE A 464 -20.26 -0.65 -10.36
C PHE A 464 -20.83 -2.04 -10.06
N LEU A 465 -21.38 -2.73 -11.04
CA LEU A 465 -21.88 -4.10 -10.92
C LEU A 465 -20.76 -5.04 -10.42
N SER A 466 -19.63 -5.08 -11.12
CA SER A 466 -18.55 -6.03 -10.82
C SER A 466 -17.80 -5.74 -9.53
N THR A 467 -17.66 -4.47 -9.14
CA THR A 467 -16.84 -4.07 -7.99
C THR A 467 -17.64 -3.98 -6.70
N TYR A 468 -18.89 -3.52 -6.77
CA TYR A 468 -19.69 -3.21 -5.57
C TYR A 468 -20.92 -4.11 -5.41
N ALA A 469 -21.78 -4.20 -6.43
CA ALA A 469 -23.02 -4.95 -6.32
C ALA A 469 -22.80 -6.47 -6.27
N SER A 470 -21.87 -7.00 -7.10
CA SER A 470 -21.51 -8.42 -7.10
C SER A 470 -20.43 -8.80 -6.08
N ALA A 471 -19.97 -7.85 -5.25
CA ALA A 471 -18.95 -8.16 -4.25
C ALA A 471 -19.46 -9.21 -3.25
N THR A 472 -18.58 -10.17 -2.92
CA THR A 472 -18.89 -11.24 -1.97
C THR A 472 -18.93 -10.68 -0.53
N ILE A 473 -19.98 -10.99 0.20
CA ILE A 473 -20.11 -10.74 1.65
C ILE A 473 -19.77 -11.98 2.44
N ASP A 474 -19.43 -11.81 3.72
CA ASP A 474 -19.18 -12.92 4.62
C ASP A 474 -20.51 -13.58 5.08
N PRO A 475 -20.48 -14.82 5.64
CA PRO A 475 -21.70 -15.53 6.06
C PRO A 475 -22.53 -14.85 7.15
N ASP A 476 -22.02 -13.81 7.80
CA ASP A 476 -22.72 -12.97 8.77
C ASP A 476 -23.26 -11.66 8.16
N ASP A 477 -23.46 -11.64 6.85
CA ASP A 477 -23.98 -10.54 6.05
C ASP A 477 -23.17 -9.24 6.16
N ARG A 478 -21.85 -9.35 6.40
CA ARG A 478 -20.98 -8.18 6.51
C ARG A 478 -20.02 -8.04 5.34
N PHE A 479 -19.83 -6.80 4.94
CA PHE A 479 -18.67 -6.40 4.15
C PHE A 479 -17.49 -6.11 5.07
N ARG A 480 -16.34 -6.67 4.75
CA ARG A 480 -15.08 -6.42 5.44
C ARG A 480 -14.03 -5.84 4.52
N CYS A 481 -13.11 -5.11 5.07
CA CYS A 481 -11.89 -4.69 4.37
C CYS A 481 -10.68 -4.85 5.30
N GLU A 482 -9.56 -5.18 4.70
CA GLU A 482 -8.27 -5.15 5.37
C GLU A 482 -7.67 -3.75 5.26
N TYR A 483 -7.33 -3.13 6.40
CA TYR A 483 -6.60 -1.87 6.44
C TYR A 483 -5.09 -2.11 6.52
N LYS A 484 -4.32 -1.42 5.66
CA LYS A 484 -2.86 -1.57 5.57
C LYS A 484 -2.17 -0.25 5.88
N GLN A 485 -1.25 -0.28 6.84
CA GLN A 485 -0.39 0.87 7.17
C GLN A 485 0.76 1.06 6.16
N THR A 486 1.05 0.03 5.35
CA THR A 486 2.14 0.01 4.35
C THR A 486 1.66 0.25 2.92
N GLY A 487 0.37 0.48 2.71
CA GLY A 487 -0.25 0.44 1.38
C GLY A 487 -0.08 1.71 0.53
N VAL A 488 0.40 2.82 1.10
CA VAL A 488 0.55 4.11 0.39
C VAL A 488 2.00 4.56 0.42
N ILE A 489 2.73 4.30 -0.66
CA ILE A 489 4.19 4.55 -0.74
C ILE A 489 4.52 6.05 -0.72
N ASN A 490 3.78 6.87 -1.50
CA ASN A 490 4.08 8.30 -1.67
C ASN A 490 3.50 9.19 -0.56
N ALA A 491 2.64 8.63 0.29
CA ALA A 491 2.07 9.29 1.46
C ALA A 491 1.99 8.29 2.62
N PRO A 492 3.14 7.77 3.11
CA PRO A 492 3.15 6.87 4.26
C PRO A 492 2.48 7.55 5.45
N GLY A 493 1.68 6.78 6.20
CA GLY A 493 0.79 7.33 7.25
C GLY A 493 -0.69 7.29 6.87
N ARG A 494 -1.02 7.38 5.58
CA ARG A 494 -2.37 7.08 5.11
C ARG A 494 -2.62 5.58 5.08
N LEU A 495 -3.79 5.17 5.55
CA LEU A 495 -4.23 3.78 5.43
C LEU A 495 -4.71 3.53 3.99
N SER A 496 -4.40 2.37 3.47
CA SER A 496 -5.07 1.81 2.29
C SER A 496 -5.98 0.67 2.72
N SER A 497 -6.98 0.35 1.89
CA SER A 497 -7.85 -0.79 2.14
C SER A 497 -8.06 -1.67 0.91
N SER A 498 -8.30 -2.94 1.13
CA SER A 498 -8.57 -3.95 0.11
C SER A 498 -9.59 -4.97 0.61
N ALA A 499 -10.10 -5.83 -0.27
CA ALA A 499 -10.80 -7.04 0.16
C ALA A 499 -9.94 -7.83 1.15
N VAL A 500 -10.57 -8.59 2.03
CA VAL A 500 -9.86 -9.44 3.00
C VAL A 500 -9.16 -10.63 2.31
N MET A 501 -8.25 -11.27 3.01
CA MET A 501 -7.34 -12.27 2.46
C MET A 501 -7.98 -13.46 1.73
N TRP A 502 -9.21 -13.84 2.06
CA TRP A 502 -9.94 -14.90 1.33
C TRP A 502 -10.86 -14.38 0.21
N GLY A 503 -10.72 -13.09 -0.16
CA GLY A 503 -11.36 -12.51 -1.33
C GLY A 503 -12.79 -12.03 -1.13
N SER A 504 -13.37 -12.13 0.08
CA SER A 504 -14.64 -11.45 0.40
C SER A 504 -14.44 -9.98 0.73
N GLY A 505 -15.52 -9.20 0.71
CA GLY A 505 -15.47 -7.77 0.97
C GLY A 505 -14.93 -6.93 -0.19
N LEU A 506 -14.53 -5.70 0.11
CA LEU A 506 -14.07 -4.74 -0.90
C LEU A 506 -13.29 -3.57 -0.26
N ASN A 507 -12.74 -2.69 -1.09
CA ASN A 507 -12.15 -1.44 -0.61
C ASN A 507 -13.25 -0.48 -0.13
N LEU A 508 -13.45 -0.39 1.19
CA LEU A 508 -14.47 0.45 1.80
C LEU A 508 -14.12 1.96 1.86
N GLN A 509 -12.89 2.34 1.52
CA GLN A 509 -12.50 3.77 1.47
C GLN A 509 -13.02 4.48 0.21
N ASN A 510 -13.46 3.75 -0.83
CA ASN A 510 -13.84 4.30 -2.13
C ASN A 510 -15.28 3.93 -2.52
N ILE A 511 -16.22 3.92 -1.57
CA ILE A 511 -17.61 3.57 -1.82
C ILE A 511 -18.34 4.74 -2.51
N PRO A 512 -18.88 4.56 -3.72
CA PRO A 512 -19.66 5.59 -4.41
C PRO A 512 -21.01 5.82 -3.72
N GLU A 513 -21.55 7.04 -3.85
CA GLU A 513 -22.81 7.43 -3.19
C GLU A 513 -23.97 6.44 -3.46
N ARG A 514 -24.10 5.96 -4.70
CA ARG A 514 -25.14 4.99 -5.06
C ARG A 514 -25.02 3.62 -4.40
N ALA A 515 -23.84 3.27 -3.81
CA ALA A 515 -23.65 2.03 -3.07
C ALA A 515 -23.89 2.19 -1.56
N LYS A 516 -23.83 3.40 -1.03
CA LYS A 516 -23.98 3.66 0.42
C LYS A 516 -25.31 3.15 1.03
N PRO A 517 -26.45 3.13 0.31
CA PRO A 517 -27.69 2.56 0.86
C PRO A 517 -27.59 1.08 1.27
N MET A 518 -26.69 0.29 0.66
CA MET A 518 -26.49 -1.11 1.02
C MET A 518 -25.84 -1.32 2.39
N PHE A 519 -25.21 -0.28 2.96
CA PHE A 519 -24.51 -0.38 4.23
C PHE A 519 -25.41 0.15 5.36
N ILE A 520 -25.70 -0.72 6.33
CA ILE A 520 -26.61 -0.46 7.45
C ILE A 520 -25.90 -0.60 8.79
N ALA A 521 -26.38 0.11 9.81
CA ALA A 521 -25.93 -0.11 11.17
C ALA A 521 -26.54 -1.41 11.73
N ASP A 522 -25.91 -1.97 12.75
CA ASP A 522 -26.49 -3.07 13.52
C ASP A 522 -27.84 -2.65 14.13
N GLU A 523 -28.70 -3.62 14.43
CA GLU A 523 -30.00 -3.36 15.01
C GLU A 523 -29.87 -2.61 16.35
N GLY A 524 -30.58 -1.47 16.48
CA GLY A 524 -30.49 -0.60 17.64
C GLY A 524 -29.27 0.30 17.69
N TYR A 525 -28.51 0.42 16.61
CA TYR A 525 -27.33 1.28 16.48
C TYR A 525 -27.53 2.36 15.42
N GLU A 526 -26.73 3.43 15.52
CA GLU A 526 -26.62 4.51 14.54
C GLU A 526 -25.19 4.69 14.04
N PHE A 527 -25.02 5.39 12.92
CA PHE A 527 -23.71 5.86 12.45
C PHE A 527 -23.42 7.25 12.99
N SER A 528 -22.26 7.41 13.60
CA SER A 528 -21.63 8.70 13.89
C SER A 528 -20.45 8.89 12.94
N TYR A 529 -20.52 9.94 12.13
CA TYR A 529 -19.49 10.30 11.13
C TYR A 529 -18.74 11.55 11.59
N PHE A 530 -17.43 11.51 11.46
CA PHE A 530 -16.50 12.60 11.71
C PHE A 530 -15.68 12.89 10.45
N ASP A 531 -15.44 14.18 10.16
CA ASP A 531 -14.59 14.64 9.04
C ASP A 531 -13.71 15.80 9.50
N ALA A 532 -12.40 15.72 9.22
CA ALA A 532 -11.44 16.77 9.59
C ALA A 532 -11.49 17.92 8.59
N ALA A 533 -11.92 19.10 9.04
CA ALA A 533 -12.19 20.24 8.18
C ALA A 533 -10.92 20.82 7.52
N GLN A 534 -10.75 20.57 6.23
CA GLN A 534 -9.67 21.12 5.40
C GLN A 534 -8.24 20.85 5.97
N ILE A 535 -8.02 19.67 6.57
CA ILE A 535 -6.80 19.34 7.34
C ILE A 535 -5.51 19.60 6.56
N GLU A 536 -5.41 19.15 5.29
CA GLU A 536 -4.21 19.36 4.48
C GLU A 536 -3.94 20.84 4.20
N ALA A 537 -4.98 21.64 3.92
CA ALA A 537 -4.81 23.07 3.67
C ALA A 537 -4.34 23.82 4.93
N ARG A 538 -4.80 23.38 6.10
CA ARG A 538 -4.36 23.91 7.40
C ARG A 538 -2.89 23.57 7.67
N PHE A 539 -2.47 22.34 7.38
CA PHE A 539 -1.08 21.94 7.52
C PHE A 539 -0.17 22.67 6.55
N VAL A 540 -0.60 22.90 5.30
CA VAL A 540 0.16 23.73 4.36
C VAL A 540 0.30 25.17 4.87
N ALA A 541 -0.73 25.77 5.48
CA ALA A 541 -0.65 27.08 6.07
C ALA A 541 0.43 27.18 7.17
N MET A 542 0.58 26.12 7.97
CA MET A 542 1.59 26.03 9.02
C MET A 542 2.98 25.78 8.44
N LEU A 543 3.13 24.81 7.56
CA LEU A 543 4.41 24.41 6.96
C LEU A 543 5.03 25.48 6.08
N ALA A 544 4.19 26.19 5.30
CA ALA A 544 4.62 27.32 4.47
C ALA A 544 4.65 28.65 5.22
N ASN A 545 4.25 28.64 6.50
CA ASN A 545 4.17 29.80 7.38
C ASN A 545 3.41 30.97 6.78
N ILE A 546 2.16 30.77 6.33
CA ILE A 546 1.30 31.76 5.69
C ILE A 546 0.44 32.47 6.74
N PRO A 547 0.80 33.69 7.22
CA PRO A 547 0.11 34.35 8.33
C PRO A 547 -1.37 34.60 8.05
N GLN A 548 -1.70 35.02 6.81
CA GLN A 548 -3.09 35.28 6.41
C GLN A 548 -3.96 34.02 6.50
N TRP A 549 -3.46 32.86 6.03
CA TRP A 549 -4.24 31.62 6.10
C TRP A 549 -4.38 31.13 7.53
N LYS A 550 -3.34 31.24 8.36
CA LYS A 550 -3.41 30.89 9.78
C LYS A 550 -4.53 31.69 10.48
N ALA A 551 -4.54 33.04 10.30
CA ALA A 551 -5.57 33.91 10.87
C ALA A 551 -6.98 33.57 10.35
N GLN A 552 -7.13 33.32 9.05
CA GLN A 552 -8.41 32.95 8.43
C GLN A 552 -8.92 31.60 8.92
N PHE A 553 -8.06 30.59 9.08
CA PHE A 553 -8.43 29.29 9.63
C PHE A 553 -8.80 29.37 11.11
N GLU A 554 -8.13 30.23 11.88
CA GLU A 554 -8.48 30.43 13.29
C GLU A 554 -9.83 31.16 13.40
N MET A 555 -10.08 32.17 12.60
CA MET A 555 -11.36 32.84 12.53
C MET A 555 -12.50 31.87 12.17
N ALA A 556 -12.28 30.99 11.19
CA ALA A 556 -13.25 29.95 10.80
C ALA A 556 -13.49 28.91 11.90
N ARG A 557 -12.47 28.63 12.75
CA ARG A 557 -12.61 27.74 13.90
C ARG A 557 -13.50 28.35 14.98
N VAL A 558 -13.26 29.63 15.31
CA VAL A 558 -14.01 30.37 16.33
C VAL A 558 -15.44 30.69 15.86
N ASN A 559 -15.57 31.07 14.58
CA ASN A 559 -16.87 31.38 13.97
C ASN A 559 -17.11 30.46 12.74
N PRO A 560 -17.69 29.27 12.94
CA PRO A 560 -17.90 28.32 11.85
C PRO A 560 -18.72 28.90 10.71
N GLY A 561 -18.22 28.71 9.47
CA GLY A 561 -18.85 29.23 8.25
C GLY A 561 -18.45 30.67 7.85
N SER A 562 -17.64 31.37 8.67
CA SER A 562 -17.14 32.71 8.33
C SER A 562 -16.14 32.70 7.17
N TYR A 563 -15.40 31.63 6.99
CA TYR A 563 -14.40 31.49 5.92
C TYR A 563 -14.35 30.04 5.39
N ASP A 564 -14.28 29.90 4.06
CA ASP A 564 -13.97 28.68 3.35
C ASP A 564 -12.85 28.93 2.32
N ALA A 565 -11.72 28.28 2.54
CA ALA A 565 -10.54 28.44 1.71
C ALA A 565 -10.78 28.08 0.23
N HIS A 566 -11.67 27.13 -0.05
CA HIS A 566 -11.97 26.72 -1.43
C HIS A 566 -12.91 27.71 -2.12
N CYS A 567 -13.87 28.29 -1.37
CA CYS A 567 -14.68 29.41 -1.87
C CYS A 567 -13.81 30.63 -2.16
N ALA A 568 -12.85 30.95 -1.29
CA ALA A 568 -11.92 32.06 -1.51
C ALA A 568 -11.09 31.86 -2.79
N LEU A 569 -10.60 30.64 -3.04
CA LEU A 569 -9.88 30.35 -4.29
C LEU A 569 -10.82 30.41 -5.51
N ALA A 570 -12.04 29.89 -5.41
CA ALA A 570 -13.02 29.96 -6.48
C ALA A 570 -13.36 31.42 -6.84
N SER A 571 -13.55 32.28 -5.84
CA SER A 571 -13.76 33.72 -6.03
C SER A 571 -12.64 34.35 -6.85
N VAL A 572 -11.39 34.04 -6.55
CA VAL A 572 -10.21 34.53 -7.27
C VAL A 572 -10.11 33.96 -8.68
N MET A 573 -10.31 32.64 -8.86
CA MET A 573 -10.14 31.97 -10.17
C MET A 573 -11.16 32.39 -11.21
N TRP A 574 -12.41 32.63 -10.80
CA TRP A 574 -13.50 32.98 -11.72
C TRP A 574 -13.96 34.42 -11.61
N ASN A 575 -13.26 35.24 -10.81
CA ASN A 575 -13.59 36.65 -10.58
C ASN A 575 -15.06 36.84 -10.15
N ILE A 576 -15.50 36.02 -9.19
CA ILE A 576 -16.86 36.03 -8.61
C ILE A 576 -16.75 36.48 -7.15
N PRO A 577 -17.63 37.36 -6.62
CA PRO A 577 -17.66 37.71 -5.22
C PRO A 577 -17.73 36.45 -4.32
N TYR A 578 -16.98 36.48 -3.23
CA TYR A 578 -16.85 35.31 -2.34
C TYR A 578 -18.20 34.79 -1.83
N GLU A 579 -19.10 35.70 -1.52
CA GLU A 579 -20.48 35.43 -1.05
C GLU A 579 -21.36 34.73 -2.09
N ASN A 580 -21.04 34.85 -3.38
CA ASN A 580 -21.77 34.25 -4.48
C ASN A 580 -21.22 32.86 -4.88
N VAL A 581 -20.17 32.37 -4.25
CA VAL A 581 -19.66 31.02 -4.47
C VAL A 581 -20.48 30.01 -3.67
N PRO A 582 -21.10 29.00 -4.32
CA PRO A 582 -21.83 27.94 -3.60
C PRO A 582 -20.93 27.22 -2.60
N LYS A 583 -21.42 27.05 -1.37
CA LYS A 583 -20.66 26.37 -0.28
C LYS A 583 -20.70 24.85 -0.36
N GLU A 584 -21.61 24.30 -1.15
CA GLU A 584 -21.75 22.86 -1.40
C GLU A 584 -20.78 22.41 -2.49
N ASP A 585 -20.38 21.14 -2.45
CA ASP A 585 -19.54 20.52 -3.50
C ASP A 585 -20.37 20.11 -4.74
N PHE A 586 -21.68 19.89 -4.56
CA PHE A 586 -22.58 19.44 -5.61
C PHE A 586 -23.87 20.24 -5.58
N VAL A 587 -24.43 20.50 -6.75
CA VAL A 587 -25.78 21.04 -6.93
C VAL A 587 -26.57 20.01 -7.72
N VAL A 588 -27.76 19.67 -7.25
CA VAL A 588 -28.71 18.81 -7.94
C VAL A 588 -29.67 19.71 -8.70
N ASP A 589 -29.75 19.52 -10.01
CA ASP A 589 -30.71 20.20 -10.85
C ASP A 589 -32.14 19.73 -10.47
N PRO A 590 -33.01 20.63 -10.03
CA PRO A 590 -34.34 20.25 -9.52
C PRO A 590 -35.28 19.69 -10.60
N VAL A 591 -34.95 19.90 -11.89
CA VAL A 591 -35.79 19.45 -13.02
C VAL A 591 -35.33 18.10 -13.55
N THR A 592 -34.00 17.94 -13.67
CA THR A 592 -33.40 16.71 -14.26
C THR A 592 -32.94 15.71 -13.21
N GLY A 593 -32.86 16.09 -11.95
CA GLY A 593 -32.28 15.26 -10.89
C GLY A 593 -30.78 14.99 -11.04
N LEU A 594 -30.11 15.58 -12.04
CA LEU A 594 -28.69 15.39 -12.29
C LEU A 594 -27.84 16.21 -11.32
N SER A 595 -26.84 15.57 -10.74
CA SER A 595 -25.86 16.23 -9.88
C SER A 595 -24.70 16.79 -10.69
N SER A 596 -24.35 18.06 -10.48
CA SER A 596 -23.18 18.72 -11.07
C SER A 596 -22.22 19.23 -10.01
N HIS A 597 -20.93 19.25 -10.33
CA HIS A 597 -19.89 19.81 -9.45
C HIS A 597 -19.96 21.34 -9.43
N THR A 598 -19.82 21.92 -8.25
CA THR A 598 -19.76 23.37 -8.06
C THR A 598 -18.36 23.94 -8.37
N LEU A 599 -18.28 25.28 -8.47
CA LEU A 599 -16.99 25.97 -8.56
C LEU A 599 -16.12 25.74 -7.33
N ARG A 600 -16.74 25.65 -6.13
CA ARG A 600 -16.04 25.28 -4.90
C ARG A 600 -15.34 23.93 -5.00
N PHE A 601 -16.04 22.90 -5.49
CA PHE A 601 -15.45 21.57 -5.68
C PHE A 601 -14.26 21.61 -6.67
N THR A 602 -14.40 22.35 -7.77
CA THR A 602 -13.31 22.51 -8.75
C THR A 602 -12.13 23.25 -8.13
N ALA A 603 -12.38 24.33 -7.38
CA ALA A 603 -11.35 25.07 -6.64
C ALA A 603 -10.66 24.21 -5.58
N LYS A 604 -11.38 23.33 -4.89
CA LYS A 604 -10.79 22.37 -3.94
C LYS A 604 -9.73 21.48 -4.62
N ARG A 605 -10.05 20.93 -5.79
CA ARG A 605 -9.09 20.13 -6.58
C ARG A 605 -7.90 20.94 -7.08
N CYS A 606 -8.16 22.18 -7.52
CA CYS A 606 -7.11 23.10 -7.98
C CYS A 606 -6.18 23.50 -6.84
N ARG A 607 -6.71 23.88 -5.67
CA ARG A 607 -5.92 24.27 -4.51
C ARG A 607 -5.00 23.15 -4.05
N HIS A 608 -5.54 21.93 -3.96
CA HIS A 608 -4.74 20.75 -3.64
C HIS A 608 -3.54 20.63 -4.61
N GLY A 609 -3.79 20.69 -5.92
CA GLY A 609 -2.72 20.63 -6.90
C GLY A 609 -1.73 21.82 -6.84
N LEU A 610 -2.24 23.04 -6.69
CA LEU A 610 -1.41 24.25 -6.62
C LEU A 610 -0.52 24.27 -5.37
N ASN A 611 -0.97 23.70 -4.26
CA ASN A 611 -0.14 23.52 -3.07
C ASN A 611 1.04 22.56 -3.34
N TYR A 612 0.89 21.61 -4.26
CA TYR A 612 1.82 20.52 -4.53
C TYR A 612 2.44 20.60 -5.94
N ARG A 613 2.79 21.82 -6.38
CA ARG A 613 3.54 22.13 -7.60
C ARG A 613 2.81 21.83 -8.92
N MET A 614 1.47 21.73 -8.93
CA MET A 614 0.71 21.59 -10.17
C MET A 614 1.01 22.74 -11.13
N ALA A 615 1.42 22.43 -12.36
CA ALA A 615 1.64 23.41 -13.41
C ALA A 615 0.32 23.92 -14.02
N TYR A 616 0.35 25.07 -14.68
CA TYR A 616 -0.85 25.75 -15.20
C TYR A 616 -1.57 24.98 -16.32
N ASP A 617 -0.86 24.17 -17.12
CA ASP A 617 -1.46 23.31 -18.14
C ASP A 617 -2.35 22.21 -17.53
N ARG A 618 -1.90 21.62 -16.42
CA ARG A 618 -2.70 20.67 -15.64
C ARG A 618 -3.83 21.38 -14.90
N LEU A 619 -3.62 22.60 -14.43
CA LEU A 619 -4.67 23.46 -13.86
C LEU A 619 -5.77 23.73 -14.89
N ALA A 620 -5.42 24.09 -16.13
CA ALA A 620 -6.37 24.30 -17.24
C ALA A 620 -7.29 23.08 -17.44
N THR A 621 -6.70 21.89 -17.45
CA THR A 621 -7.47 20.64 -17.61
C THR A 621 -8.34 20.35 -16.37
N THR A 622 -7.82 20.55 -15.16
CA THR A 622 -8.52 20.25 -13.91
C THR A 622 -9.70 21.18 -13.67
N ALA A 623 -9.55 22.47 -13.97
CA ALA A 623 -10.56 23.51 -13.77
C ALA A 623 -11.44 23.75 -15.00
N ASN A 624 -11.17 23.06 -16.11
CA ASN A 624 -11.81 23.30 -17.40
C ASN A 624 -11.72 24.79 -17.85
N LEU A 625 -10.52 25.39 -17.67
CA LEU A 625 -10.19 26.76 -18.06
C LEU A 625 -9.45 26.79 -19.41
N SER A 626 -9.45 27.94 -20.08
CA SER A 626 -8.50 28.17 -21.18
C SER A 626 -7.06 28.17 -20.63
N MET A 627 -6.06 27.90 -21.49
CA MET A 627 -4.64 27.94 -21.10
C MET A 627 -4.24 29.31 -20.57
N ASN A 628 -4.78 30.40 -21.16
CA ASN A 628 -4.50 31.76 -20.72
C ASN A 628 -5.11 32.04 -19.33
N ASP A 629 -6.38 31.67 -19.10
CA ASP A 629 -7.05 31.88 -17.80
C ASP A 629 -6.40 31.05 -16.70
N ALA A 630 -6.00 29.82 -17.01
CA ALA A 630 -5.26 28.96 -16.08
C ALA A 630 -3.89 29.56 -15.72
N GLN A 631 -3.19 30.15 -16.68
CA GLN A 631 -1.92 30.84 -16.41
C GLN A 631 -2.11 32.08 -15.55
N ILE A 632 -3.17 32.87 -15.81
CA ILE A 632 -3.54 34.02 -14.99
C ILE A 632 -3.85 33.60 -13.56
N ALA A 633 -4.72 32.57 -13.39
CA ALA A 633 -5.09 32.05 -12.08
C ALA A 633 -3.87 31.48 -11.32
N TYR A 634 -2.99 30.74 -11.99
CA TYR A 634 -1.75 30.23 -11.43
C TYR A 634 -0.82 31.36 -10.94
N ASN A 635 -0.61 32.36 -11.78
CA ASN A 635 0.25 33.50 -11.43
C ASN A 635 -0.34 34.32 -10.29
N LEU A 636 -1.65 34.52 -10.27
CA LEU A 636 -2.36 35.24 -9.21
C LEU A 636 -2.25 34.49 -7.89
N TYR A 637 -2.50 33.16 -7.89
CA TYR A 637 -2.38 32.33 -6.71
C TYR A 637 -1.00 32.44 -6.05
N HIS A 638 0.07 32.26 -6.83
CA HIS A 638 1.44 32.31 -6.32
C HIS A 638 1.96 33.71 -6.03
N ARG A 639 1.36 34.76 -6.63
CA ARG A 639 1.65 36.16 -6.27
C ARG A 639 0.99 36.54 -4.93
N THR A 640 -0.21 36.00 -4.64
CA THR A 640 -0.90 36.31 -3.38
C THR A 640 -0.40 35.44 -2.22
N THR A 641 0.27 34.33 -2.49
CA THR A 641 0.85 33.40 -1.52
C THR A 641 2.27 32.98 -1.93
N PRO A 642 3.24 33.91 -1.91
CA PRO A 642 4.63 33.59 -2.32
C PRO A 642 5.31 32.61 -1.37
N GLU A 643 4.88 32.53 -0.13
CA GLU A 643 5.38 31.63 0.92
C GLU A 643 5.32 30.15 0.50
N ILE A 644 4.37 29.77 -0.36
CA ILE A 644 4.26 28.40 -0.88
C ILE A 644 5.51 28.04 -1.70
N LYS A 645 5.95 28.93 -2.59
CA LYS A 645 7.16 28.67 -3.40
C LYS A 645 8.42 28.65 -2.55
N ASP A 646 8.49 29.49 -1.52
CA ASP A 646 9.61 29.50 -0.57
C ASP A 646 9.63 28.21 0.25
N TRP A 647 8.48 27.73 0.69
CA TRP A 647 8.35 26.43 1.36
C TRP A 647 8.79 25.27 0.44
N TRP A 648 8.39 25.26 -0.85
CA TRP A 648 8.87 24.25 -1.79
C TRP A 648 10.39 24.26 -1.90
N ARG A 649 10.97 25.44 -2.12
CA ARG A 649 12.42 25.61 -2.28
C ARG A 649 13.17 25.10 -1.05
N THR A 650 12.81 25.56 0.13
CA THR A 650 13.49 25.17 1.38
C THR A 650 13.30 23.68 1.72
N THR A 651 12.12 23.11 1.46
CA THR A 651 11.86 21.69 1.66
C THR A 651 12.70 20.83 0.72
N ILE A 652 12.76 21.18 -0.56
CA ILE A 652 13.56 20.45 -1.56
C ILE A 652 15.06 20.55 -1.24
N GLU A 653 15.56 21.74 -0.88
CA GLU A 653 16.98 21.95 -0.51
C GLU A 653 17.35 21.09 0.71
N ARG A 654 16.50 21.09 1.75
CA ARG A 654 16.68 20.22 2.93
C ARG A 654 16.67 18.74 2.55
N ALA A 655 15.70 18.32 1.76
CA ALA A 655 15.57 16.95 1.29
C ALA A 655 16.80 16.49 0.48
N LYS A 656 17.34 17.34 -0.39
CA LYS A 656 18.56 17.06 -1.16
C LYS A 656 19.79 16.92 -0.28
N ARG A 657 19.93 17.78 0.73
CA ARG A 657 21.07 17.77 1.66
C ARG A 657 21.03 16.54 2.57
N ASP A 658 19.86 16.27 3.20
CA ASP A 658 19.73 15.31 4.28
C ASP A 658 19.33 13.91 3.79
N ARG A 659 18.90 13.78 2.53
CA ARG A 659 18.38 12.53 1.91
C ARG A 659 17.24 11.91 2.70
N LYS A 660 16.55 12.68 3.51
CA LYS A 660 15.40 12.28 4.32
C LYS A 660 14.52 13.47 4.62
N ILE A 661 13.24 13.17 4.88
CA ILE A 661 12.26 14.13 5.41
C ILE A 661 11.62 13.51 6.65
N THR A 662 11.41 14.32 7.68
CA THR A 662 10.72 13.91 8.90
C THR A 662 9.54 14.84 9.13
N THR A 663 8.37 14.27 9.43
CA THR A 663 7.17 15.05 9.83
C THR A 663 7.31 15.56 11.27
N PRO A 664 6.58 16.60 11.69
CA PRO A 664 6.48 17.01 13.09
C PRO A 664 6.08 15.90 14.05
N PHE A 665 5.31 14.90 13.59
CA PHE A 665 4.93 13.73 14.41
C PHE A 665 6.07 12.68 14.55
N GLY A 666 7.17 12.79 13.79
CA GLY A 666 8.30 11.89 13.84
C GLY A 666 8.33 10.82 12.72
N ARG A 667 7.33 10.75 11.85
CA ARG A 667 7.38 9.88 10.67
C ARG A 667 8.47 10.33 9.72
N ARG A 668 9.25 9.37 9.20
CA ARG A 668 10.37 9.66 8.32
C ARG A 668 10.19 9.01 6.95
N TRP A 669 10.67 9.69 5.91
CA TRP A 669 10.84 9.14 4.57
C TRP A 669 12.30 9.29 4.14
N ILE A 670 12.95 8.17 3.87
CA ILE A 670 14.30 8.12 3.29
C ILE A 670 14.16 8.20 1.78
N LEU A 671 14.84 9.16 1.16
CA LEU A 671 14.73 9.47 -0.26
C LEU A 671 15.73 8.64 -1.06
N MET A 672 15.23 7.59 -1.68
CA MET A 672 15.99 6.66 -2.53
C MET A 672 15.72 6.88 -4.02
N GLU A 673 14.81 7.78 -4.38
CA GLU A 673 14.41 8.08 -5.74
C GLU A 673 15.42 8.95 -6.48
N ARG A 674 15.28 9.00 -7.82
CA ARG A 674 15.91 10.05 -8.63
C ARG A 674 15.24 11.40 -8.36
N TRP A 675 16.01 12.47 -8.56
CA TRP A 675 15.52 13.84 -8.42
C TRP A 675 14.86 14.28 -9.74
N ASP A 676 13.73 13.65 -10.10
CA ASP A 676 12.85 14.08 -11.19
C ASP A 676 11.66 14.89 -10.65
N GLU A 677 10.85 15.44 -11.54
CA GLU A 677 9.71 16.26 -11.14
C GLU A 677 8.69 15.52 -10.29
N ASP A 678 8.42 14.25 -10.61
CA ASP A 678 7.45 13.42 -9.85
C ASP A 678 7.96 13.16 -8.42
N ALA A 679 9.27 12.96 -8.24
CA ALA A 679 9.87 12.83 -6.92
C ALA A 679 9.79 14.14 -6.13
N LEU A 680 10.03 15.28 -6.78
CA LEU A 680 9.92 16.59 -6.12
C LEU A 680 8.48 16.92 -5.69
N ASP A 681 7.49 16.58 -6.51
CA ASP A 681 6.07 16.72 -6.15
C ASP A 681 5.70 15.84 -4.95
N SER A 682 6.17 14.58 -4.94
CA SER A 682 5.98 13.65 -3.83
C SER A 682 6.65 14.13 -2.52
N ILE A 683 7.85 14.73 -2.61
CA ILE A 683 8.58 15.31 -1.49
C ILE A 683 7.78 16.44 -0.82
N ILE A 684 7.19 17.32 -1.61
CA ILE A 684 6.37 18.42 -1.08
C ILE A 684 5.06 17.89 -0.47
N ALA A 685 4.43 16.91 -1.10
CA ALA A 685 3.17 16.36 -0.63
C ALA A 685 3.31 15.48 0.65
N PHE A 686 4.50 14.91 0.88
CA PHE A 686 4.74 13.93 1.93
C PHE A 686 4.34 14.44 3.32
N VAL A 687 4.85 15.59 3.75
CA VAL A 687 4.65 16.06 5.14
C VAL A 687 3.17 16.31 5.44
N PRO A 688 2.42 17.16 4.67
CA PRO A 688 1.03 17.45 5.02
C PRO A 688 0.11 16.23 4.88
N GLN A 689 0.36 15.36 3.89
CA GLN A 689 -0.47 14.17 3.68
C GLN A 689 -0.23 13.09 4.72
N SER A 690 1.04 12.84 5.09
CA SER A 690 1.38 11.88 6.14
C SER A 690 0.88 12.35 7.50
N MET A 691 1.03 13.64 7.82
CA MET A 691 0.49 14.19 9.07
C MET A 691 -1.03 14.07 9.14
N ALA A 692 -1.75 14.31 8.05
CA ALA A 692 -3.20 14.11 8.03
C ALA A 692 -3.58 12.66 8.32
N GLY A 693 -2.91 11.70 7.68
CA GLY A 693 -3.12 10.28 7.95
C GLY A 693 -2.79 9.89 9.40
N ASP A 694 -1.65 10.32 9.93
CA ASP A 694 -1.22 10.01 11.30
C ASP A 694 -2.14 10.65 12.34
N HIS A 695 -2.62 11.87 12.10
CA HIS A 695 -3.57 12.54 12.99
C HIS A 695 -4.89 11.75 13.08
N ILE A 696 -5.51 11.42 11.95
CA ILE A 696 -6.75 10.64 11.91
C ILE A 696 -6.56 9.24 12.52
N ALA A 697 -5.43 8.58 12.24
CA ALA A 697 -5.08 7.31 12.86
C ALA A 697 -4.96 7.41 14.39
N SER A 698 -4.43 8.54 14.90
CA SER A 698 -4.32 8.77 16.33
C SER A 698 -5.69 8.88 17.03
N VAL A 699 -6.68 9.48 16.37
CA VAL A 699 -8.05 9.56 16.89
C VAL A 699 -8.66 8.18 17.12
N ILE A 700 -8.38 7.20 16.21
CA ILE A 700 -8.89 5.83 16.32
C ILE A 700 -8.47 5.22 17.66
N TYR A 701 -7.16 5.11 17.91
CA TYR A 701 -6.69 4.40 19.09
C TYR A 701 -6.86 5.21 20.38
N LYS A 702 -6.88 6.55 20.33
CA LYS A 702 -7.15 7.39 21.50
C LYS A 702 -8.60 7.23 21.95
N CYS A 703 -9.57 7.26 21.02
CA CYS A 703 -10.98 7.02 21.33
C CYS A 703 -11.20 5.64 21.95
N GLU A 704 -10.78 4.58 21.25
CA GLU A 704 -11.09 3.22 21.67
C GLU A 704 -10.30 2.75 22.91
N ARG A 705 -9.26 3.47 23.31
CA ARG A 705 -8.51 3.23 24.56
C ARG A 705 -9.00 4.10 25.73
N ASP A 706 -9.84 5.08 25.49
CA ASP A 706 -10.41 5.91 26.55
C ASP A 706 -11.38 5.06 27.39
N VAL A 707 -11.22 5.11 28.71
CA VAL A 707 -12.08 4.37 29.65
C VAL A 707 -13.55 4.77 29.59
N ARG A 708 -13.85 5.98 29.07
CA ARG A 708 -15.19 6.52 28.86
C ARG A 708 -15.82 6.04 27.56
N TRP A 709 -15.02 5.46 26.63
CA TRP A 709 -15.56 4.97 25.36
C TRP A 709 -16.58 3.84 25.60
N PRO A 710 -17.82 3.97 25.12
CA PRO A 710 -18.83 2.96 25.36
C PRO A 710 -18.42 1.60 24.85
N ARG A 711 -18.65 0.55 25.66
CA ARG A 711 -18.20 -0.82 25.36
C ARG A 711 -18.68 -1.34 24.00
N ASP A 712 -19.92 -0.96 23.64
CA ASP A 712 -20.58 -1.41 22.42
C ASP A 712 -20.30 -0.47 21.22
N ALA A 713 -19.66 0.69 21.45
CA ALA A 713 -19.27 1.58 20.39
C ALA A 713 -17.96 1.09 19.72
N ARG A 714 -17.87 1.22 18.41
CA ARG A 714 -16.67 0.85 17.66
C ARG A 714 -16.48 1.75 16.45
N ILE A 715 -15.24 2.09 16.14
CA ILE A 715 -14.87 2.71 14.87
C ILE A 715 -14.80 1.60 13.81
N VAL A 716 -15.55 1.75 12.73
CA VAL A 716 -15.69 0.70 11.69
C VAL A 716 -15.06 1.07 10.37
N LEU A 717 -14.94 2.37 10.05
CA LEU A 717 -14.32 2.84 8.81
C LEU A 717 -13.39 4.02 9.04
N ASN A 718 -12.27 3.98 8.33
CA ASN A 718 -11.46 5.15 7.99
C ASN A 718 -11.63 5.45 6.49
N ILE A 719 -12.04 6.68 6.17
CA ILE A 719 -12.22 7.13 4.79
C ILE A 719 -11.37 8.40 4.61
N HIS A 720 -10.10 8.20 4.35
CA HIS A 720 -9.11 9.29 4.25
C HIS A 720 -9.07 10.17 5.51
N ASP A 721 -9.64 11.36 5.45
CA ASP A 721 -9.66 12.35 6.54
C ASP A 721 -10.91 12.23 7.44
N ALA A 722 -11.66 11.13 7.30
CA ALA A 722 -12.91 10.88 8.00
C ALA A 722 -12.94 9.52 8.70
N LEU A 723 -13.74 9.42 9.77
CA LEU A 723 -14.02 8.18 10.49
C LEU A 723 -15.54 7.95 10.60
N ILE A 724 -15.94 6.68 10.58
CA ILE A 724 -17.31 6.27 10.93
C ILE A 724 -17.25 5.36 12.14
N ALA A 725 -18.00 5.72 13.17
CA ALA A 725 -18.28 4.87 14.32
C ALA A 725 -19.72 4.36 14.28
N ILE A 726 -19.95 3.19 14.87
CA ILE A 726 -21.26 2.63 15.18
C ILE A 726 -21.43 2.67 16.69
N ASN A 727 -22.54 3.20 17.15
CA ASN A 727 -22.88 3.34 18.57
C ASN A 727 -24.39 3.25 18.82
N ARG A 728 -24.81 2.94 20.03
CA ARG A 728 -26.20 3.09 20.42
C ARG A 728 -26.59 4.58 20.38
N PRO A 729 -27.81 4.96 20.00
CA PRO A 729 -28.23 6.36 19.96
C PRO A 729 -28.06 7.10 21.31
N ALA A 730 -28.25 6.39 22.42
CA ALA A 730 -28.05 6.95 23.78
C ALA A 730 -26.58 7.32 24.04
N ASP A 731 -25.63 6.59 23.49
CA ASP A 731 -24.19 6.80 23.65
C ASP A 731 -23.61 7.78 22.60
N GLY A 732 -24.39 8.08 21.57
CA GLY A 732 -23.96 8.91 20.45
C GLY A 732 -23.36 10.26 20.83
N PRO A 733 -23.97 11.03 21.73
CA PRO A 733 -23.40 12.29 22.20
C PRO A 733 -22.01 12.14 22.82
N LEU A 734 -21.79 11.13 23.66
CA LEU A 734 -20.50 10.83 24.29
C LEU A 734 -19.46 10.39 23.26
N VAL A 735 -19.82 9.47 22.36
CA VAL A 735 -18.94 9.00 21.29
C VAL A 735 -18.43 10.18 20.43
N ARG A 736 -19.33 11.05 19.99
CA ARG A 736 -18.98 12.23 19.19
C ARG A 736 -18.18 13.27 19.98
N ALA A 737 -18.46 13.45 21.27
CA ALA A 737 -17.68 14.34 22.12
C ALA A 737 -16.24 13.84 22.32
N LEU A 738 -16.04 12.54 22.54
CA LEU A 738 -14.70 11.93 22.62
C LEU A 738 -13.95 12.01 21.29
N MET A 739 -14.59 11.68 20.18
CA MET A 739 -13.99 11.83 18.85
C MET A 739 -13.56 13.27 18.59
N ARG A 740 -14.39 14.26 18.98
CA ARG A 740 -14.06 15.68 18.84
C ARG A 740 -12.89 16.08 19.72
N SER A 741 -12.88 15.66 21.00
CA SER A 741 -11.81 16.01 21.93
C SER A 741 -10.44 15.59 21.42
N TYR A 742 -10.33 14.38 20.87
CA TYR A 742 -9.07 13.87 20.30
C TYR A 742 -8.75 14.43 18.90
N ALA A 743 -9.76 14.70 18.07
CA ALA A 743 -9.57 15.28 16.76
C ALA A 743 -9.16 16.76 16.81
N GLU A 744 -9.66 17.52 17.80
CA GLU A 744 -9.37 18.95 17.98
C GLU A 744 -8.24 19.19 19.00
N GLU A 745 -7.39 18.18 19.28
CA GLU A 745 -6.14 18.42 20.01
C GLU A 745 -5.23 19.36 19.26
N PRO A 746 -4.58 20.34 19.94
CA PRO A 746 -3.58 21.19 19.30
C PRO A 746 -2.43 20.38 18.69
N ILE A 747 -2.06 20.71 17.46
CA ILE A 747 -0.96 20.08 16.74
C ILE A 747 0.18 21.08 16.67
N ASP A 748 1.34 20.72 17.23
CA ASP A 748 2.51 21.58 17.36
C ASP A 748 3.34 21.60 16.07
N PHE A 749 3.81 22.81 15.72
CA PHE A 749 4.73 23.07 14.62
C PHE A 749 5.96 23.87 15.10
N GLY A 750 6.47 23.59 16.28
CA GLY A 750 7.54 24.31 16.95
C GLY A 750 6.98 25.47 17.77
N ASP A 751 7.23 26.71 17.35
CA ASP A 751 6.76 27.92 18.09
C ASP A 751 5.26 28.22 17.87
N ASP A 752 4.57 27.42 17.05
CA ASP A 752 3.17 27.67 16.66
C ASP A 752 2.37 26.34 16.71
N SER A 753 1.06 26.44 16.84
CA SER A 753 0.17 25.26 16.85
C SER A 753 -1.12 25.52 16.07
N ILE A 754 -1.79 24.45 15.63
CA ILE A 754 -3.08 24.54 14.96
C ILE A 754 -4.06 23.49 15.48
N ILE A 755 -5.32 23.88 15.57
CA ILE A 755 -6.44 22.99 15.84
C ILE A 755 -7.18 22.73 14.53
N VAL A 756 -7.42 21.44 14.21
CA VAL A 756 -8.21 21.02 13.06
C VAL A 756 -9.64 20.78 13.51
N PRO A 757 -10.61 21.62 13.11
CA PRO A 757 -12.00 21.43 13.53
C PRO A 757 -12.59 20.14 12.97
N ALA A 758 -13.45 19.50 13.76
CA ALA A 758 -14.17 18.29 13.42
C ALA A 758 -15.63 18.61 13.05
N ASP A 759 -16.05 18.16 11.85
CA ASP A 759 -17.43 18.21 11.39
C ASP A 759 -18.11 16.86 11.60
N PHE A 760 -19.34 16.87 12.17
CA PHE A 760 -20.06 15.65 12.50
C PHE A 760 -21.36 15.50 11.72
N LYS A 761 -21.67 14.23 11.37
CA LYS A 761 -22.96 13.82 10.82
C LYS A 761 -23.44 12.59 11.58
N VAL A 762 -24.76 12.42 11.64
CA VAL A 762 -25.42 11.26 12.26
C VAL A 762 -26.42 10.68 11.28
N SER A 763 -26.51 9.36 11.21
CA SER A 763 -27.54 8.72 10.40
C SER A 763 -28.92 8.90 10.98
N LYS A 764 -29.90 9.10 10.13
CA LYS A 764 -31.32 9.10 10.51
C LYS A 764 -31.93 7.75 10.14
N PRO A 765 -32.86 7.22 10.95
CA PRO A 765 -33.58 6.02 10.58
C PRO A 765 -34.43 6.29 9.33
N GLY A 766 -34.51 5.31 8.44
CA GLY A 766 -35.48 5.30 7.35
C GLY A 766 -36.91 5.05 7.83
N GLU A 767 -37.86 4.99 6.91
CA GLU A 767 -39.24 4.61 7.24
C GLU A 767 -39.35 3.19 7.83
N ASP A 768 -38.40 2.35 7.49
CA ASP A 768 -38.20 0.98 8.02
C ASP A 768 -37.49 0.95 9.38
N GLY A 769 -37.13 2.09 9.95
CA GLY A 769 -36.38 2.19 11.22
C GLY A 769 -34.88 1.91 11.10
N ILE A 770 -34.36 1.59 9.91
CA ILE A 770 -32.96 1.20 9.69
C ILE A 770 -32.08 2.44 9.48
N HIS A 771 -30.96 2.50 10.19
CA HIS A 771 -29.91 3.50 9.99
C HIS A 771 -28.97 3.09 8.86
N ARG A 772 -28.94 3.86 7.76
CA ARG A 772 -28.09 3.64 6.60
C ARG A 772 -26.95 4.64 6.50
N TRP A 773 -25.83 4.23 5.90
CA TRP A 773 -24.75 5.18 5.61
C TRP A 773 -25.20 6.35 4.72
N SER A 774 -26.11 6.10 3.78
CA SER A 774 -26.68 7.14 2.91
C SER A 774 -27.54 8.18 3.63
N THR A 775 -28.02 7.90 4.85
CA THR A 775 -28.89 8.82 5.62
C THR A 775 -28.13 9.75 6.56
N LEU A 776 -26.79 9.83 6.44
CA LEU A 776 -25.96 10.73 7.25
C LEU A 776 -26.33 12.20 7.01
N GLY A 777 -26.83 12.88 8.02
CA GLY A 777 -27.17 14.29 8.04
C GLY A 777 -26.27 15.10 8.98
N LYS A 778 -25.99 16.38 8.62
CA LYS A 778 -25.23 17.29 9.48
C LYS A 778 -25.93 17.48 10.82
N LEU A 779 -25.15 17.49 11.89
CA LEU A 779 -25.64 17.92 13.20
C LEU A 779 -25.83 19.43 13.21
N LYS A 780 -26.95 19.88 13.79
CA LYS A 780 -27.23 21.32 13.98
C LYS A 780 -26.34 21.95 15.06
N GLU A 781 -26.03 21.15 16.07
CA GLU A 781 -25.20 21.55 17.22
C GLU A 781 -23.84 20.78 17.15
N ARG A 782 -22.78 21.46 17.58
CA ARG A 782 -21.47 20.79 17.70
C ARG A 782 -21.43 20.01 19.03
N PRO A 783 -20.89 18.77 19.02
CA PRO A 783 -20.65 18.04 20.27
C PRO A 783 -19.78 18.87 21.24
N GLU A 784 -20.08 18.84 22.52
CA GLU A 784 -19.25 19.51 23.51
C GLU A 784 -17.86 18.85 23.59
N LEU A 785 -16.83 19.69 23.78
CA LEU A 785 -15.48 19.21 24.07
C LEU A 785 -15.44 18.64 25.49
N LEU A 786 -14.88 17.44 25.62
CA LEU A 786 -14.57 16.85 26.92
C LEU A 786 -13.13 17.17 27.28
N SER A 787 -12.90 17.56 28.53
CA SER A 787 -11.54 17.68 29.06
C SER A 787 -10.89 16.29 29.04
N VAL A 788 -9.74 16.20 28.40
CA VAL A 788 -8.89 15.00 28.41
C VAL A 788 -8.01 15.14 29.65
N THR A 789 -8.55 14.81 30.82
CA THR A 789 -7.76 14.72 32.07
C THR A 789 -7.29 13.31 32.30
#